data_cdb63c730642f576e3ff70c041ad418d
#
_entry.id   cdb63c730642f576e3ff70c041ad418d
#
_cell.length_a   1.000
_cell.length_b   1.000
_cell.length_c   1.000
_cell.angle_alpha   90.00
_cell.angle_beta   90.00
_cell.angle_gamma   90.00
#
_symmetry.space_group_name_H-M   'P 1'
#
loop_
_entity.id
_entity.type
_entity.pdbx_description
1 polymer ?
#
loop_
_entity_poly.entity_id
_entity_poly.type
_entity_poly.pdbx_seq_one_letter_code
_entity_poly.pdbx_strand_id
1 'polypeptide(L)'
;DNGKYVSGSYFGWGIAHEIGHIINEGAYAVAEVTNNYYSILAQAKDTNDSVRFKYEDAYRKVTSGTKGGSSDQLGMYWQLHLAYDDGYNFKTYEDYGEQRKNLIFARIDSYARDISRAPAPDGVKLTLDGADKDNKLMRLACAAAEKNVLEFFTRWGMIPDAVTRKYAEQFDAEERTIYYINDEARAYRAEGGSSIAESVEVTATAHQDETDPGRVTLTMEAHGKDGAAMSGTLFVYEITRIQRRYGKEERQVVGFTQEDTFTDVISGINNRVVGYEVRGIDWCMMPTKAYVLADEILVSHDGSMVKAGWSITVNTWSKADEEVNGDVNSEENQFNQSCSGTVSSAKTMIDNDLDTVYEGTVKAEERTEDAQAVISLGRTEAIAGVKYTYKGTGEPIRAYSISISEDGTDWKEIKKGTFRLENGVAAVHFDKENDGRYYIYDAAYVKITALGSDRFSASEIDILSPIGDSVQLDQFGILTEDAVFEHSGSDNGSEEGTAAYSGEKRTGSNATRIPKGSIVFTGRYKGNPAYNMVILYDEKGNVVGGKDKDGDTAADQLILAPDPKDGQLGEVSEGSWIYYIEPKDQNDMVERPEKVRAELYRVQNGETNEGDRLVSDTPFMAVPAVPDPIPTIKLENSQTPNNGE
;
A
#
# COMPACT_ATOMS: atom_id res chain seq x y z
N ASP A 1 11.57 53.41 12.14
CA ASP A 1 12.32 52.31 11.56
C ASP A 1 13.75 52.46 11.99
N ASN A 2 14.15 51.81 13.06
CA ASN A 2 15.40 51.95 13.76
C ASN A 2 16.55 51.21 13.06
N GLY A 3 16.54 51.03 11.74
CA GLY A 3 17.51 50.25 10.99
C GLY A 3 17.52 48.75 11.35
N LYS A 4 16.56 48.30 12.14
CA LYS A 4 16.31 46.87 12.39
C LYS A 4 15.38 46.35 11.32
N TYR A 5 15.86 45.42 10.57
CA TYR A 5 15.08 44.64 9.66
C TYR A 5 14.08 43.82 10.48
N VAL A 6 12.80 44.13 10.34
CA VAL A 6 11.74 43.31 10.90
C VAL A 6 11.14 42.57 9.71
N SER A 7 11.53 41.32 9.51
CA SER A 7 10.83 40.49 8.57
C SER A 7 9.44 40.18 9.11
N GLY A 8 8.43 40.68 8.47
CA GLY A 8 7.11 40.09 8.65
C GLY A 8 7.11 38.68 8.04
N SER A 9 6.18 37.83 8.43
CA SER A 9 6.05 36.44 7.97
C SER A 9 6.04 36.27 6.43
N TYR A 10 5.85 37.34 5.68
CA TYR A 10 5.85 37.36 4.21
C TYR A 10 7.12 37.90 3.59
N PHE A 11 7.80 38.86 4.22
CA PHE A 11 8.91 39.56 3.59
C PHE A 11 10.14 38.68 3.42
N GLY A 12 10.48 37.88 4.42
CA GLY A 12 11.59 36.95 4.34
C GLY A 12 11.36 35.84 3.32
N TRP A 13 10.13 35.27 3.29
CA TRP A 13 9.78 34.17 2.38
C TRP A 13 9.80 34.64 0.92
N GLY A 14 8.98 35.62 0.56
CA GLY A 14 8.79 36.02 -0.84
C GLY A 14 10.07 36.46 -1.53
N ILE A 15 10.87 37.31 -0.90
CA ILE A 15 12.13 37.76 -1.49
C ILE A 15 13.13 36.60 -1.64
N ALA A 16 13.24 35.73 -0.62
CA ALA A 16 14.12 34.58 -0.69
C ALA A 16 13.66 33.58 -1.75
N HIS A 17 12.35 33.45 -1.95
CA HIS A 17 11.73 32.64 -3.00
C HIS A 17 12.13 33.12 -4.38
N GLU A 18 12.01 34.44 -4.68
CA GLU A 18 12.38 35.01 -5.96
C GLU A 18 13.89 34.94 -6.21
N ILE A 19 14.68 35.17 -5.19
CA ILE A 19 16.14 34.96 -5.27
C ILE A 19 16.44 33.48 -5.54
N GLY A 20 15.70 32.58 -4.90
CA GLY A 20 15.79 31.14 -5.12
C GLY A 20 15.61 30.75 -6.58
N HIS A 21 14.66 31.33 -7.31
CA HIS A 21 14.51 31.11 -8.75
C HIS A 21 15.75 31.47 -9.56
N ILE A 22 16.47 32.49 -9.13
CA ILE A 22 17.68 32.98 -9.85
C ILE A 22 18.90 32.10 -9.55
N ILE A 23 19.04 31.62 -8.32
CA ILE A 23 20.23 30.89 -7.85
C ILE A 23 20.10 29.38 -7.88
N ASN A 24 18.92 28.85 -8.16
CA ASN A 24 18.66 27.42 -8.27
C ASN A 24 19.64 26.74 -9.23
N GLU A 25 20.17 25.58 -8.80
CA GLU A 25 21.04 24.76 -9.65
C GLU A 25 20.21 23.96 -10.67
N GLY A 26 20.33 24.30 -11.96
CA GLY A 26 19.51 23.75 -13.02
C GLY A 26 19.59 22.23 -13.19
N ALA A 27 20.65 21.59 -12.70
CA ALA A 27 20.82 20.16 -12.80
C ALA A 27 19.71 19.37 -12.10
N TYR A 28 19.22 19.83 -10.94
CA TYR A 28 18.20 19.15 -10.15
C TYR A 28 17.04 20.03 -9.71
N ALA A 29 17.10 21.33 -9.95
CA ALA A 29 16.09 22.27 -9.46
C ALA A 29 14.66 21.91 -9.89
N VAL A 30 13.74 21.93 -8.94
CA VAL A 30 12.31 21.81 -9.12
C VAL A 30 11.67 23.14 -8.75
N ALA A 31 10.99 23.77 -9.73
CA ALA A 31 10.32 25.06 -9.50
C ALA A 31 9.30 24.93 -8.35
N GLU A 32 9.15 25.96 -7.56
CA GLU A 32 8.26 26.05 -6.39
C GLU A 32 8.63 25.05 -5.25
N VAL A 33 9.77 24.38 -5.37
CA VAL A 33 10.28 23.47 -4.33
C VAL A 33 11.67 23.89 -3.87
N THR A 34 12.67 23.82 -4.76
CA THR A 34 14.06 24.11 -4.38
C THR A 34 14.31 25.59 -4.09
N ASN A 35 13.60 26.49 -4.75
CA ASN A 35 13.61 27.92 -4.41
C ASN A 35 13.00 28.19 -3.02
N ASN A 36 12.00 27.41 -2.59
CA ASN A 36 11.43 27.51 -1.26
C ASN A 36 12.35 27.02 -0.14
N TYR A 37 13.35 26.18 -0.44
CA TYR A 37 14.40 25.84 0.52
C TYR A 37 15.15 27.09 1.01
N TYR A 38 15.46 28.03 0.11
CA TYR A 38 16.09 29.28 0.49
C TYR A 38 15.16 30.17 1.34
N SER A 39 13.86 30.06 1.10
CA SER A 39 12.86 30.76 1.91
C SER A 39 12.81 30.24 3.34
N ILE A 40 12.88 28.92 3.53
CA ILE A 40 12.97 28.32 4.88
C ILE A 40 14.25 28.79 5.58
N LEU A 41 15.40 28.77 4.91
CA LEU A 41 16.65 29.27 5.50
C LEU A 41 16.55 30.73 5.94
N ALA A 42 15.92 31.59 5.13
CA ALA A 42 15.71 32.99 5.46
C ALA A 42 14.79 33.16 6.68
N GLN A 43 13.70 32.40 6.75
CA GLN A 43 12.77 32.43 7.89
C GLN A 43 13.38 31.86 9.16
N ALA A 44 14.13 30.78 9.06
CA ALA A 44 14.82 30.19 10.20
C ALA A 44 15.80 31.17 10.86
N LYS A 45 16.46 31.98 10.03
CA LYS A 45 17.30 33.08 10.55
C LYS A 45 16.52 34.05 11.41
N ASP A 46 15.33 34.43 10.98
CA ASP A 46 14.50 35.41 11.67
C ASP A 46 13.75 34.85 12.88
N THR A 47 14.08 33.62 13.30
CA THR A 47 13.39 32.88 14.38
C THR A 47 11.91 32.60 14.09
N ASN A 48 11.51 32.64 12.83
CA ASN A 48 10.19 32.24 12.40
C ASN A 48 10.22 30.74 12.11
N ASP A 49 9.57 29.96 12.96
CA ASP A 49 9.59 28.49 12.92
C ASP A 49 8.64 27.92 11.85
N SER A 50 8.01 28.76 11.02
CA SER A 50 7.11 28.30 9.97
C SER A 50 7.89 27.73 8.78
N VAL A 51 7.99 26.40 8.73
CA VAL A 51 8.62 25.68 7.60
C VAL A 51 7.67 25.46 6.41
N ARG A 52 6.40 25.83 6.53
CA ARG A 52 5.33 25.68 5.52
C ARG A 52 5.11 24.27 4.98
N PHE A 53 5.53 23.26 5.72
CA PHE A 53 5.12 21.88 5.58
C PHE A 53 4.93 21.28 6.98
N LYS A 54 4.25 20.16 7.07
CA LYS A 54 4.07 19.44 8.33
C LYS A 54 4.92 18.18 8.29
N TYR A 55 5.64 17.90 9.38
CA TYR A 55 6.43 16.67 9.47
C TYR A 55 5.57 15.41 9.37
N GLU A 56 4.34 15.42 9.91
CA GLU A 56 3.40 14.31 9.78
C GLU A 56 3.09 14.00 8.31
N ASP A 57 2.96 15.03 7.47
CA ASP A 57 2.73 14.84 6.04
C ASP A 57 3.97 14.24 5.36
N ALA A 58 5.18 14.75 5.69
CA ALA A 58 6.45 14.18 5.23
C ALA A 58 6.59 12.72 5.64
N TYR A 59 6.30 12.39 6.89
CA TYR A 59 6.37 11.02 7.41
C TYR A 59 5.38 10.10 6.72
N ARG A 60 4.15 10.54 6.46
CA ARG A 60 3.20 9.77 5.65
C ARG A 60 3.71 9.50 4.23
N LYS A 61 4.40 10.46 3.61
CA LYS A 61 4.98 10.29 2.26
C LYS A 61 6.12 9.28 2.25
N VAL A 62 7.05 9.36 3.18
CA VAL A 62 8.16 8.39 3.28
C VAL A 62 7.67 7.00 3.69
N THR A 63 6.57 6.91 4.43
CA THR A 63 5.93 5.64 4.78
C THR A 63 5.26 5.00 3.56
N SER A 64 4.55 5.80 2.76
CA SER A 64 3.89 5.31 1.54
C SER A 64 4.82 5.18 0.33
N GLY A 65 6.07 5.62 0.42
CA GLY A 65 7.02 5.62 -0.70
C GLY A 65 6.59 6.54 -1.84
N THR A 66 6.01 7.72 -1.53
CA THR A 66 5.51 8.66 -2.53
C THR A 66 6.13 10.03 -2.38
N LYS A 67 6.39 10.70 -3.52
CA LYS A 67 7.03 12.01 -3.56
C LYS A 67 6.13 13.16 -3.08
N GLY A 68 4.84 13.04 -3.27
CA GLY A 68 3.87 14.06 -2.89
C GLY A 68 3.93 15.35 -3.72
N GLY A 69 3.22 16.38 -3.25
CA GLY A 69 3.17 17.72 -3.86
C GLY A 69 4.41 18.59 -3.53
N SER A 70 4.39 19.84 -3.97
CA SER A 70 5.54 20.75 -3.80
C SER A 70 5.90 21.00 -2.34
N SER A 71 4.92 21.15 -1.44
CA SER A 71 5.16 21.34 -0.01
C SER A 71 5.77 20.09 0.64
N ASP A 72 5.31 18.89 0.25
CA ASP A 72 5.86 17.65 0.77
C ASP A 72 7.31 17.48 0.35
N GLN A 73 7.62 17.74 -0.94
CA GLN A 73 8.98 17.69 -1.47
C GLN A 73 9.91 18.68 -0.79
N LEU A 74 9.40 19.84 -0.36
CA LEU A 74 10.18 20.79 0.42
C LEU A 74 10.69 20.17 1.73
N GLY A 75 9.86 19.33 2.38
CA GLY A 75 10.26 18.54 3.55
C GLY A 75 11.46 17.64 3.28
N MET A 76 11.53 17.02 2.10
CA MET A 76 12.68 16.18 1.68
C MET A 76 13.98 16.96 1.64
N TYR A 77 13.99 18.15 1.04
CA TYR A 77 15.18 19.00 1.00
C TYR A 77 15.58 19.47 2.40
N TRP A 78 14.60 19.81 3.23
CA TRP A 78 14.84 20.23 4.60
C TRP A 78 15.42 19.10 5.46
N GLN A 79 14.93 17.88 5.32
CA GLN A 79 15.46 16.71 6.01
C GLN A 79 16.92 16.42 5.66
N LEU A 80 17.32 16.57 4.39
CA LEU A 80 18.74 16.46 4.00
C LEU A 80 19.60 17.51 4.70
N HIS A 81 19.12 18.77 4.77
CA HIS A 81 19.78 19.83 5.50
C HIS A 81 19.94 19.47 6.98
N LEU A 82 18.86 19.07 7.65
CA LEU A 82 18.89 18.67 9.06
C LEU A 82 19.82 17.48 9.34
N ALA A 83 19.93 16.57 8.36
CA ALA A 83 20.74 15.35 8.53
C ALA A 83 22.25 15.61 8.47
N TYR A 84 22.70 16.59 7.69
CA TYR A 84 24.11 16.77 7.36
C TYR A 84 24.72 18.10 7.78
N ASP A 85 23.90 19.05 8.24
CA ASP A 85 24.34 20.40 8.61
C ASP A 85 24.22 20.66 10.13
N ASP A 86 24.51 19.65 10.96
CA ASP A 86 24.36 19.71 12.43
C ASP A 86 25.23 20.80 13.07
N GLY A 87 26.48 20.95 12.61
CA GLY A 87 27.42 21.92 13.17
C GLY A 87 27.18 23.37 12.75
N TYR A 88 26.15 23.64 11.97
CA TYR A 88 25.87 24.94 11.41
C TYR A 88 24.68 25.63 12.09
N ASN A 89 24.94 26.78 12.74
CA ASN A 89 23.88 27.59 13.33
C ASN A 89 23.40 28.67 12.35
N PHE A 90 22.40 28.37 11.54
CA PHE A 90 21.84 29.31 10.57
C PHE A 90 21.04 30.45 11.23
N LYS A 91 20.74 30.37 12.54
CA LYS A 91 20.02 31.43 13.26
C LYS A 91 20.90 32.61 13.59
N THR A 92 22.21 32.41 13.81
CA THR A 92 23.10 33.47 14.23
C THR A 92 23.87 34.16 13.10
N TYR A 93 24.13 33.50 12.00
CA TYR A 93 24.93 33.98 10.85
C TYR A 93 26.33 34.45 11.20
N GLU A 94 26.80 34.34 12.43
CA GLU A 94 28.03 34.91 12.88
C GLU A 94 29.28 34.16 12.40
N ASP A 95 29.13 32.86 12.10
CA ASP A 95 30.25 32.01 11.69
C ASP A 95 30.18 31.60 10.21
N TYR A 96 30.10 32.60 9.35
CA TYR A 96 30.00 32.37 7.91
C TYR A 96 31.33 32.08 7.18
N GLY A 97 32.41 31.71 7.90
CA GLY A 97 33.69 31.41 7.30
C GLY A 97 33.72 30.20 6.36
N GLU A 98 34.68 29.35 6.51
CA GLU A 98 34.88 28.14 5.70
C GLU A 98 33.71 27.12 5.80
N GLN A 99 32.94 27.15 6.89
CA GLN A 99 31.83 26.21 7.14
C GLN A 99 30.74 26.28 6.08
N ARG A 100 30.48 27.43 5.47
CA ARG A 100 29.46 27.54 4.38
C ARG A 100 29.71 26.63 3.20
N LYS A 101 30.99 26.40 2.89
CA LYS A 101 31.41 25.57 1.78
C LYS A 101 31.11 24.10 2.04
N ASN A 102 30.85 23.76 3.30
CA ASN A 102 30.62 22.38 3.74
C ASN A 102 29.13 22.02 3.93
N LEU A 103 28.19 22.98 3.78
CA LEU A 103 26.79 22.69 3.81
C LEU A 103 26.41 21.69 2.69
N ILE A 104 25.48 20.79 2.99
CA ILE A 104 25.12 19.71 2.06
C ILE A 104 24.74 20.25 0.67
N PHE A 105 23.88 21.27 0.61
CA PHE A 105 23.47 21.86 -0.68
C PHE A 105 24.55 22.70 -1.34
N ALA A 106 25.46 23.31 -0.56
CA ALA A 106 26.62 23.99 -1.14
C ALA A 106 27.58 23.01 -1.82
N ARG A 107 27.73 21.80 -1.27
CA ARG A 107 28.51 20.70 -1.88
C ARG A 107 27.80 20.14 -3.11
N ILE A 108 26.49 19.88 -3.02
CA ILE A 108 25.64 19.44 -4.14
C ILE A 108 25.81 20.40 -5.33
N ASP A 109 25.63 21.70 -5.11
CA ASP A 109 25.74 22.73 -6.15
C ASP A 109 27.18 22.82 -6.70
N SER A 110 28.19 22.68 -5.83
CA SER A 110 29.59 22.70 -6.28
C SER A 110 29.91 21.53 -7.21
N TYR A 111 29.41 20.33 -6.91
CA TYR A 111 29.58 19.17 -7.76
C TYR A 111 28.73 19.21 -9.03
N ALA A 112 27.53 19.81 -8.97
CA ALA A 112 26.72 20.01 -10.15
C ALA A 112 27.40 20.92 -11.18
N ARG A 113 28.13 21.96 -10.71
CA ARG A 113 28.88 22.89 -11.57
C ARG A 113 30.21 22.32 -12.07
N ASP A 114 30.84 21.45 -11.27
CA ASP A 114 32.11 20.79 -11.64
C ASP A 114 32.14 19.35 -11.10
N ILE A 115 31.58 18.43 -11.91
CA ILE A 115 31.50 17.01 -11.56
C ILE A 115 32.86 16.33 -11.36
N SER A 116 33.93 16.93 -11.88
CA SER A 116 35.30 16.38 -11.72
C SER A 116 35.80 16.43 -10.30
N ARG A 117 35.18 17.24 -9.46
CA ARG A 117 35.52 17.42 -8.02
C ARG A 117 34.79 16.42 -7.13
N ALA A 118 33.78 15.72 -7.66
CA ALA A 118 33.01 14.76 -6.87
C ALA A 118 33.88 13.56 -6.46
N PRO A 119 33.71 13.05 -5.24
CA PRO A 119 34.43 11.88 -4.78
C PRO A 119 34.13 10.63 -5.60
N ALA A 120 35.16 9.80 -5.80
CA ALA A 120 35.06 8.53 -6.51
C ALA A 120 35.98 7.50 -5.84
N PRO A 121 35.67 7.05 -4.60
CA PRO A 121 36.55 6.21 -3.82
C PRO A 121 36.93 4.90 -4.53
N ASP A 122 36.01 4.27 -5.26
CA ASP A 122 36.26 3.05 -6.05
C ASP A 122 36.46 3.35 -7.55
N GLY A 123 36.68 4.61 -7.90
CA GLY A 123 36.98 5.04 -9.27
C GLY A 123 35.75 5.20 -10.16
N VAL A 124 34.53 5.01 -9.66
CA VAL A 124 33.29 5.29 -10.39
C VAL A 124 33.02 6.79 -10.39
N LYS A 125 33.29 7.43 -11.52
CA LYS A 125 33.14 8.89 -11.64
C LYS A 125 31.67 9.31 -11.70
N LEU A 126 31.36 10.44 -11.08
CA LEU A 126 30.08 11.09 -11.19
C LEU A 126 29.80 11.46 -12.66
N THR A 127 28.61 11.14 -13.14
CA THR A 127 28.06 11.64 -14.40
C THR A 127 26.62 12.10 -14.21
N LEU A 128 26.26 13.18 -14.86
CA LEU A 128 24.88 13.70 -14.88
C LEU A 128 24.22 13.54 -16.25
N ASP A 129 24.97 13.06 -17.24
CA ASP A 129 24.53 12.89 -18.60
C ASP A 129 23.42 11.82 -18.69
N GLY A 130 22.35 12.14 -19.43
CA GLY A 130 21.23 11.23 -19.68
C GLY A 130 20.33 10.96 -18.45
N ALA A 131 20.66 11.49 -17.28
CA ALA A 131 19.84 11.33 -16.08
C ALA A 131 18.73 12.37 -15.99
N ASP A 132 17.57 11.98 -15.48
CA ASP A 132 16.53 12.91 -15.05
C ASP A 132 16.95 13.70 -13.79
N LYS A 133 16.13 14.66 -13.36
CA LYS A 133 16.45 15.52 -12.22
C LYS A 133 16.57 14.74 -10.92
N ASP A 134 15.76 13.72 -10.73
CA ASP A 134 15.77 12.90 -9.52
C ASP A 134 17.06 12.09 -9.42
N ASN A 135 17.47 11.44 -10.51
CA ASN A 135 18.71 10.68 -10.56
C ASN A 135 19.97 11.60 -10.45
N LYS A 136 19.91 12.79 -11.02
CA LYS A 136 20.97 13.80 -10.80
C LYS A 136 21.08 14.19 -9.34
N LEU A 137 19.96 14.51 -8.68
CA LEU A 137 19.95 14.85 -7.26
C LEU A 137 20.49 13.71 -6.40
N MET A 138 20.03 12.47 -6.62
CA MET A 138 20.49 11.30 -5.87
C MET A 138 22.00 11.10 -5.97
N ARG A 139 22.57 11.19 -7.18
CA ARG A 139 24.02 11.06 -7.39
C ARG A 139 24.79 12.20 -6.70
N LEU A 140 24.34 13.45 -6.86
CA LEU A 140 24.94 14.62 -6.25
C LEU A 140 24.86 14.57 -4.71
N ALA A 141 23.74 14.11 -4.16
CA ALA A 141 23.57 13.96 -2.73
C ALA A 141 24.48 12.86 -2.15
N CYS A 142 24.62 11.72 -2.82
CA CYS A 142 25.60 10.69 -2.42
C CYS A 142 27.03 11.24 -2.43
N ALA A 143 27.39 12.00 -3.47
CA ALA A 143 28.69 12.67 -3.53
C ALA A 143 28.90 13.66 -2.39
N ALA A 144 27.89 14.49 -2.11
CA ALA A 144 27.98 15.53 -1.08
C ALA A 144 27.95 14.95 0.35
N ALA A 145 27.19 13.91 0.57
CA ALA A 145 27.12 13.20 1.85
C ALA A 145 28.33 12.30 2.10
N GLU A 146 29.03 11.88 1.02
CA GLU A 146 30.01 10.79 1.03
C GLU A 146 29.44 9.51 1.66
N LYS A 147 28.15 9.30 1.44
CA LYS A 147 27.33 8.17 1.90
C LYS A 147 26.39 7.72 0.80
N ASN A 148 26.03 6.45 0.81
CA ASN A 148 24.91 5.94 0.01
C ASN A 148 23.60 6.32 0.70
N VAL A 149 22.98 7.39 0.19
CA VAL A 149 21.71 7.93 0.70
C VAL A 149 20.51 7.50 -0.14
N LEU A 150 20.64 6.45 -0.95
CA LEU A 150 19.54 6.03 -1.83
C LEU A 150 18.31 5.57 -1.08
N GLU A 151 18.44 4.97 0.12
CA GLU A 151 17.29 4.61 0.94
C GLU A 151 16.42 5.83 1.24
N PHE A 152 17.03 6.95 1.64
CA PHE A 152 16.31 8.19 1.86
C PHE A 152 15.45 8.59 0.66
N PHE A 153 16.01 8.57 -0.54
CA PHE A 153 15.29 8.96 -1.74
C PHE A 153 14.23 7.94 -2.18
N THR A 154 14.51 6.64 -2.02
CA THR A 154 13.52 5.60 -2.33
C THR A 154 12.33 5.64 -1.39
N ARG A 155 12.55 6.00 -0.12
CA ARG A 155 11.48 6.27 0.84
C ARG A 155 10.62 7.47 0.43
N TRP A 156 11.21 8.45 -0.25
CA TRP A 156 10.50 9.57 -0.88
C TRP A 156 9.93 9.23 -2.27
N GLY A 157 9.90 7.98 -2.67
CA GLY A 157 9.31 7.52 -3.94
C GLY A 157 10.14 7.82 -5.19
N MET A 158 11.42 8.12 -5.04
CA MET A 158 12.34 8.24 -6.17
C MET A 158 12.91 6.88 -6.56
N ILE A 159 13.09 6.66 -7.85
CA ILE A 159 13.59 5.38 -8.38
C ILE A 159 15.01 5.59 -8.93
N PRO A 160 16.06 5.08 -8.26
CA PRO A 160 17.41 5.17 -8.77
C PRO A 160 17.60 4.28 -10.00
N ASP A 161 18.18 4.82 -11.06
CA ASP A 161 18.60 4.07 -12.23
C ASP A 161 19.87 3.23 -11.94
N ALA A 162 20.27 2.38 -12.89
CA ALA A 162 21.43 1.51 -12.73
C ALA A 162 22.75 2.30 -12.55
N VAL A 163 22.88 3.45 -13.19
CA VAL A 163 24.08 4.30 -13.08
C VAL A 163 24.12 4.97 -11.72
N THR A 164 22.98 5.40 -11.21
CA THR A 164 22.83 5.99 -9.87
C THR A 164 23.18 4.97 -8.78
N ARG A 165 22.64 3.74 -8.88
CA ARG A 165 22.99 2.66 -7.95
C ARG A 165 24.49 2.39 -7.96
N LYS A 166 25.07 2.20 -9.14
CA LYS A 166 26.50 1.93 -9.29
C LYS A 166 27.38 3.04 -8.71
N TYR A 167 26.96 4.31 -8.86
CA TYR A 167 27.71 5.44 -8.27
C TYR A 167 27.59 5.45 -6.75
N ALA A 168 26.41 5.19 -6.21
CA ALA A 168 26.15 5.20 -4.77
C ALA A 168 26.80 4.02 -4.03
N GLU A 169 26.91 2.84 -4.68
CA GLU A 169 27.51 1.61 -4.10
C GLU A 169 28.97 1.77 -3.65
N GLN A 170 29.68 2.77 -4.15
CA GLN A 170 31.06 3.05 -3.72
C GLN A 170 31.17 3.77 -2.38
N PHE A 171 30.06 4.17 -1.79
CA PHE A 171 29.99 4.81 -0.49
C PHE A 171 29.34 3.87 0.54
N ASP A 172 29.79 3.98 1.80
CA ASP A 172 29.10 3.29 2.90
C ASP A 172 27.64 3.74 2.98
N ALA A 173 26.76 2.81 3.34
CA ALA A 173 25.35 3.12 3.53
C ALA A 173 25.14 4.19 4.61
N GLU A 174 24.13 5.03 4.44
CA GLU A 174 23.63 5.87 5.52
C GLU A 174 22.79 4.99 6.46
N GLU A 175 23.28 4.74 7.66
CA GLU A 175 22.64 3.85 8.63
C GLU A 175 21.49 4.54 9.38
N ARG A 176 21.51 5.88 9.41
CA ARG A 176 20.45 6.67 10.05
C ARG A 176 19.19 6.72 9.19
N THR A 177 18.05 6.64 9.82
CA THR A 177 16.74 6.80 9.17
C THR A 177 16.40 8.28 8.98
N ILE A 178 17.26 8.99 8.25
CA ILE A 178 17.22 10.45 8.07
C ILE A 178 15.92 10.98 7.44
N TYR A 179 15.12 10.10 6.87
CA TYR A 179 13.79 10.42 6.35
C TYR A 179 12.73 10.64 7.44
N TYR A 180 13.07 10.40 8.72
CA TYR A 180 12.23 10.75 9.87
C TYR A 180 12.75 11.96 10.65
N ILE A 181 13.91 12.53 10.28
CA ILE A 181 14.51 13.63 11.02
C ILE A 181 13.58 14.86 11.04
N ASN A 182 13.56 15.53 12.19
CA ASN A 182 12.93 16.84 12.39
C ASN A 182 13.86 17.79 13.13
N ASP A 183 13.41 19.01 13.36
CA ASP A 183 14.20 20.04 14.03
C ASP A 183 14.58 19.67 15.47
N GLU A 184 13.71 18.94 16.19
CA GLU A 184 13.97 18.50 17.57
C GLU A 184 15.07 17.44 17.62
N ALA A 185 15.00 16.43 16.74
CA ALA A 185 16.02 15.39 16.63
C ALA A 185 17.38 15.99 16.22
N ARG A 186 17.37 16.98 15.32
CA ARG A 186 18.57 17.74 14.99
C ARG A 186 19.13 18.49 16.20
N ALA A 187 18.26 19.21 16.95
CA ALA A 187 18.67 19.94 18.14
C ALA A 187 19.30 19.00 19.18
N TYR A 188 18.67 17.86 19.44
CA TYR A 188 19.21 16.84 20.35
C TYR A 188 20.66 16.43 19.98
N ARG A 189 20.92 16.15 18.71
CA ARG A 189 22.28 15.80 18.24
C ARG A 189 23.25 16.98 18.33
N ALA A 190 22.83 18.18 17.95
CA ALA A 190 23.64 19.38 17.99
C ALA A 190 24.05 19.78 19.43
N GLU A 191 23.23 19.42 20.42
CA GLU A 191 23.51 19.61 21.85
C GLU A 191 24.37 18.49 22.46
N GLY A 192 24.84 17.55 21.66
CA GLY A 192 25.73 16.46 22.08
C GLY A 192 24.96 15.18 22.49
N GLY A 193 23.71 15.06 22.13
CA GLY A 193 22.93 13.83 22.31
C GLY A 193 23.59 12.64 21.61
N SER A 194 23.55 11.49 22.24
CA SER A 194 24.14 10.26 21.73
C SER A 194 23.09 9.19 21.45
N SER A 195 23.38 8.32 20.48
CA SER A 195 22.52 7.19 20.17
C SER A 195 22.43 6.20 21.33
N ILE A 196 21.23 5.69 21.53
CA ILE A 196 20.91 4.60 22.47
C ILE A 196 20.46 3.33 21.76
N ALA A 197 20.36 3.33 20.43
CA ALA A 197 19.77 2.26 19.62
C ALA A 197 20.40 0.88 19.90
N GLU A 198 21.71 0.80 20.10
CA GLU A 198 22.38 -0.46 20.42
C GLU A 198 22.10 -0.98 21.84
N SER A 199 21.65 -0.13 22.75
CA SER A 199 21.35 -0.48 24.14
C SER A 199 19.88 -0.77 24.41
N VAL A 200 19.02 -0.54 23.40
CA VAL A 200 17.58 -0.73 23.49
C VAL A 200 17.15 -1.95 22.67
N GLU A 201 16.33 -2.78 23.27
CA GLU A 201 15.63 -3.87 22.62
C GLU A 201 14.14 -3.49 22.52
N VAL A 202 13.59 -3.68 21.33
CA VAL A 202 12.14 -3.50 21.08
C VAL A 202 11.49 -4.86 21.00
N THR A 203 10.33 -5.00 21.64
CA THR A 203 9.41 -6.13 21.46
C THR A 203 8.04 -5.60 21.08
N ALA A 204 7.22 -6.46 20.48
CA ALA A 204 5.86 -6.11 20.13
C ALA A 204 4.93 -7.32 20.21
N THR A 205 3.67 -7.03 20.49
CA THR A 205 2.56 -7.98 20.36
C THR A 205 1.55 -7.43 19.39
N ALA A 206 0.82 -8.32 18.71
CA ALA A 206 -0.23 -7.92 17.78
C ALA A 206 -1.56 -8.54 18.23
N HIS A 207 -2.59 -7.73 18.19
CA HIS A 207 -3.96 -8.14 18.54
C HIS A 207 -4.89 -7.77 17.39
N GLN A 208 -5.62 -8.74 16.88
CA GLN A 208 -6.66 -8.55 15.88
C GLN A 208 -7.96 -8.11 16.55
N ASP A 209 -8.64 -7.11 15.97
CA ASP A 209 -9.94 -6.68 16.49
C ASP A 209 -10.99 -7.78 16.24
N GLU A 210 -11.74 -8.15 17.28
CA GLU A 210 -12.77 -9.19 17.20
C GLU A 210 -13.98 -8.74 16.36
N THR A 211 -14.22 -7.43 16.27
CA THR A 211 -15.36 -6.86 15.54
C THR A 211 -15.01 -6.39 14.13
N ASP A 212 -13.74 -6.08 13.91
CA ASP A 212 -13.20 -5.72 12.60
C ASP A 212 -11.87 -6.48 12.38
N PRO A 213 -11.94 -7.71 11.88
CA PRO A 213 -10.75 -8.55 11.68
C PRO A 213 -9.71 -7.95 10.71
N GLY A 214 -10.07 -6.91 9.96
CA GLY A 214 -9.15 -6.13 9.13
C GLY A 214 -8.27 -5.17 9.91
N ARG A 215 -8.52 -5.00 11.22
CA ARG A 215 -7.73 -4.14 12.11
C ARG A 215 -6.81 -4.98 12.99
N VAL A 216 -5.53 -4.67 12.95
CA VAL A 216 -4.51 -5.28 13.79
C VAL A 216 -3.81 -4.21 14.59
N THR A 217 -3.98 -4.24 15.91
CA THR A 217 -3.31 -3.31 16.82
C THR A 217 -2.03 -3.95 17.34
N LEU A 218 -0.93 -3.27 17.12
CA LEU A 218 0.37 -3.61 17.68
C LEU A 218 0.58 -2.80 18.96
N THR A 219 1.12 -3.46 19.99
CA THR A 219 1.61 -2.81 21.20
C THR A 219 3.10 -3.05 21.28
N MET A 220 3.88 -1.98 21.32
CA MET A 220 5.33 -1.98 21.34
C MET A 220 5.84 -1.71 22.75
N GLU A 221 6.95 -2.33 23.10
CA GLU A 221 7.66 -2.10 24.34
C GLU A 221 9.16 -1.93 24.05
N ALA A 222 9.79 -0.92 24.65
CA ALA A 222 11.22 -0.71 24.61
C ALA A 222 11.84 -1.04 25.97
N HIS A 223 12.90 -1.83 25.95
CA HIS A 223 13.61 -2.28 27.15
C HIS A 223 15.12 -2.04 26.99
N GLY A 224 15.79 -1.68 28.08
CA GLY A 224 17.24 -1.76 28.15
C GLY A 224 17.72 -3.22 28.14
N LYS A 225 18.97 -3.45 27.79
CA LYS A 225 19.59 -4.79 27.84
C LYS A 225 19.57 -5.43 29.25
N ASP A 226 19.33 -4.64 30.26
CA ASP A 226 19.11 -5.06 31.66
C ASP A 226 17.63 -5.38 31.97
N GLY A 227 16.74 -5.27 30.97
CA GLY A 227 15.32 -5.49 31.10
C GLY A 227 14.54 -4.32 31.70
N ALA A 228 15.18 -3.19 31.96
CA ALA A 228 14.47 -2.00 32.45
C ALA A 228 13.61 -1.38 31.34
N ALA A 229 12.37 -1.02 31.67
CA ALA A 229 11.48 -0.36 30.72
C ALA A 229 12.04 1.00 30.31
N MET A 230 11.99 1.30 29.00
CA MET A 230 12.52 2.53 28.40
C MET A 230 11.44 3.23 27.56
N SER A 231 10.18 3.18 28.00
CA SER A 231 9.07 3.90 27.33
C SER A 231 9.36 5.39 27.20
N GLY A 232 9.04 5.96 26.04
CA GLY A 232 9.23 7.38 25.73
C GLY A 232 10.68 7.82 25.49
N THR A 233 11.64 6.90 25.42
CA THR A 233 13.06 7.22 25.15
C THR A 233 13.39 7.19 23.67
N LEU A 234 12.63 6.48 22.87
CA LEU A 234 12.75 6.44 21.42
C LEU A 234 12.03 7.62 20.78
N PHE A 235 12.51 8.00 19.59
CA PHE A 235 11.89 9.05 18.79
C PHE A 235 10.59 8.56 18.14
N VAL A 236 10.64 7.41 17.47
CA VAL A 236 9.47 6.76 16.84
C VAL A 236 9.66 5.24 16.80
N TYR A 237 8.54 4.53 16.62
CA TYR A 237 8.53 3.16 16.13
C TYR A 237 8.15 3.16 14.66
N GLU A 238 8.84 2.37 13.86
CA GLU A 238 8.48 2.08 12.46
C GLU A 238 7.91 0.67 12.37
N ILE A 239 6.77 0.55 11.72
CA ILE A 239 6.03 -0.70 11.59
C ILE A 239 6.08 -1.17 10.13
N THR A 240 6.57 -2.37 9.91
CA THR A 240 6.61 -3.03 8.61
C THR A 240 5.66 -4.23 8.62
N ARG A 241 4.74 -4.26 7.68
CA ARG A 241 3.89 -5.43 7.42
C ARG A 241 4.62 -6.36 6.47
N ILE A 242 4.57 -7.64 6.78
CA ILE A 242 5.18 -8.72 6.02
C ILE A 242 4.05 -9.53 5.39
N GLN A 243 4.06 -9.66 4.09
CA GLN A 243 3.13 -10.48 3.32
C GLN A 243 3.92 -11.36 2.35
N ARG A 244 3.26 -12.31 1.72
CA ARG A 244 3.90 -13.13 0.70
C ARG A 244 3.11 -13.09 -0.59
N ARG A 245 3.85 -13.14 -1.70
CA ARG A 245 3.30 -13.22 -3.04
C ARG A 245 4.25 -14.05 -3.91
N TYR A 246 3.71 -15.00 -4.65
CA TYR A 246 4.52 -15.98 -5.40
C TYR A 246 5.58 -16.65 -4.52
N GLY A 247 5.20 -16.98 -3.28
CA GLY A 247 6.10 -17.55 -2.27
C GLY A 247 7.16 -16.58 -1.74
N LYS A 248 7.32 -15.40 -2.32
CA LYS A 248 8.33 -14.41 -1.90
C LYS A 248 7.77 -13.49 -0.84
N GLU A 249 8.60 -13.18 0.14
CA GLU A 249 8.29 -12.21 1.17
C GLU A 249 8.34 -10.79 0.61
N GLU A 250 7.26 -10.06 0.83
CA GLU A 250 7.13 -8.63 0.54
C GLU A 250 7.03 -7.87 1.85
N ARG A 251 7.88 -6.87 2.02
CA ARG A 251 7.93 -6.01 3.21
C ARG A 251 7.47 -4.63 2.84
N GLN A 252 6.47 -4.14 3.54
CA GLN A 252 5.92 -2.80 3.34
C GLN A 252 5.89 -2.05 4.67
N VAL A 253 6.54 -0.91 4.75
CA VAL A 253 6.34 -0.01 5.88
C VAL A 253 4.92 0.53 5.80
N VAL A 254 4.14 0.26 6.84
CA VAL A 254 2.72 0.63 6.91
C VAL A 254 2.46 1.77 7.86
N GLY A 255 3.40 2.08 8.75
CA GLY A 255 3.24 3.17 9.67
C GLY A 255 4.47 3.51 10.48
N PHE A 256 4.35 4.62 11.17
CA PHE A 256 5.24 5.05 12.23
C PHE A 256 4.40 5.64 13.34
N THR A 257 4.89 5.60 14.55
CA THR A 257 4.20 6.19 15.71
C THR A 257 5.19 6.60 16.78
N GLN A 258 4.87 7.66 17.52
CA GLN A 258 5.57 8.04 18.74
C GLN A 258 4.94 7.40 19.99
N GLU A 259 3.76 6.81 19.80
CA GLU A 259 3.03 6.09 20.85
C GLU A 259 3.49 4.63 20.92
N ASP A 260 3.23 4.00 22.06
CA ASP A 260 3.52 2.57 22.25
C ASP A 260 2.49 1.66 21.55
N THR A 261 1.59 2.21 20.75
CA THR A 261 0.58 1.47 20.00
C THR A 261 0.45 1.97 18.57
N PHE A 262 0.11 1.06 17.66
CA PHE A 262 -0.19 1.37 16.27
C PHE A 262 -1.28 0.43 15.75
N THR A 263 -2.25 0.95 15.01
CA THR A 263 -3.28 0.12 14.37
C THR A 263 -3.06 0.10 12.86
N ASP A 264 -2.76 -1.07 12.34
CA ASP A 264 -2.74 -1.33 10.89
C ASP A 264 -4.15 -1.68 10.42
N VAL A 265 -4.62 -1.01 9.38
CA VAL A 265 -5.91 -1.28 8.75
C VAL A 265 -5.64 -1.96 7.41
N ILE A 266 -6.00 -3.24 7.33
CA ILE A 266 -5.78 -4.06 6.15
C ILE A 266 -7.11 -4.17 5.42
N SER A 267 -7.15 -3.63 4.22
CA SER A 267 -8.36 -3.61 3.39
C SER A 267 -8.09 -4.18 2.00
N GLY A 268 -9.14 -4.56 1.28
CA GLY A 268 -9.08 -4.94 -0.12
C GLY A 268 -8.70 -6.38 -0.44
N ILE A 269 -8.41 -7.23 0.54
CA ILE A 269 -8.00 -8.62 0.31
C ILE A 269 -8.65 -9.54 1.34
N ASN A 270 -9.40 -10.55 0.87
CA ASN A 270 -10.06 -11.53 1.74
C ASN A 270 -9.05 -12.57 2.24
N ASN A 271 -9.09 -12.88 3.54
CA ASN A 271 -8.32 -13.97 4.16
C ASN A 271 -6.83 -13.95 3.77
N ARG A 272 -6.12 -12.88 4.17
CA ARG A 272 -4.68 -12.74 3.96
C ARG A 272 -3.92 -12.96 5.25
N VAL A 273 -2.80 -13.64 5.13
CA VAL A 273 -1.85 -13.80 6.23
C VAL A 273 -0.88 -12.63 6.26
N VAL A 274 -0.74 -12.00 7.41
CA VAL A 274 0.19 -10.91 7.64
C VAL A 274 1.10 -11.23 8.82
N GLY A 275 2.36 -10.87 8.68
CA GLY A 275 3.32 -10.78 9.77
C GLY A 275 3.71 -9.33 9.99
N TYR A 276 4.43 -9.06 11.08
CA TYR A 276 4.91 -7.73 11.39
C TYR A 276 6.36 -7.74 11.84
N GLU A 277 7.04 -6.66 11.51
CA GLU A 277 8.32 -6.29 12.04
C GLU A 277 8.23 -4.87 12.62
N VAL A 278 8.83 -4.67 13.78
CA VAL A 278 8.88 -3.37 14.43
C VAL A 278 10.34 -3.04 14.74
N ARG A 279 10.74 -1.80 14.48
CA ARG A 279 12.01 -1.26 14.95
C ARG A 279 11.79 0.10 15.61
N GLY A 280 12.50 0.34 16.67
CA GLY A 280 12.58 1.66 17.27
C GLY A 280 13.61 2.52 16.55
N ILE A 281 13.41 3.83 16.57
CA ILE A 281 14.36 4.81 16.05
C ILE A 281 14.60 5.80 17.17
N ASP A 282 15.86 6.03 17.49
CA ASP A 282 16.23 6.97 18.53
C ASP A 282 16.35 8.42 18.03
N TRP A 283 16.58 9.35 18.93
CA TRP A 283 16.73 10.78 18.62
C TRP A 283 17.94 11.12 17.75
N CYS A 284 18.90 10.20 17.62
CA CYS A 284 20.00 10.28 16.66
C CYS A 284 19.66 9.70 15.29
N MET A 285 18.41 9.31 15.06
CA MET A 285 17.94 8.63 13.85
C MET A 285 18.54 7.23 13.65
N MET A 286 19.14 6.64 14.68
CA MET A 286 19.67 5.28 14.61
C MET A 286 18.57 4.27 14.89
N PRO A 287 18.36 3.29 14.00
CA PRO A 287 17.40 2.23 14.22
C PRO A 287 17.92 1.21 15.23
N THR A 288 17.04 0.72 16.10
CA THR A 288 17.30 -0.46 16.92
C THR A 288 17.35 -1.70 16.03
N LYS A 289 17.78 -2.82 16.59
CA LYS A 289 17.55 -4.11 15.95
C LYS A 289 16.03 -4.32 15.74
N ALA A 290 15.66 -4.73 14.54
CA ALA A 290 14.28 -5.03 14.23
C ALA A 290 13.79 -6.26 15.00
N TYR A 291 12.56 -6.20 15.52
CA TYR A 291 11.85 -7.30 16.13
C TYR A 291 10.79 -7.82 15.16
N VAL A 292 10.92 -9.08 14.75
CA VAL A 292 9.92 -9.77 13.93
C VAL A 292 9.01 -10.57 14.87
N LEU A 293 7.70 -10.34 14.77
CA LEU A 293 6.72 -11.09 15.54
C LEU A 293 6.76 -12.56 15.12
N ALA A 294 6.68 -13.45 16.10
CA ALA A 294 6.75 -14.91 15.85
C ALA A 294 5.48 -15.44 15.19
N ASP A 295 4.34 -14.84 15.49
CA ASP A 295 3.04 -15.30 15.04
C ASP A 295 2.57 -14.49 13.83
N GLU A 296 2.12 -15.19 12.79
CA GLU A 296 1.40 -14.61 11.66
C GLU A 296 -0.10 -14.54 11.98
N ILE A 297 -0.77 -13.52 11.45
CA ILE A 297 -2.20 -13.26 11.68
C ILE A 297 -2.96 -13.51 10.39
N LEU A 298 -4.02 -14.32 10.45
CA LEU A 298 -4.96 -14.44 9.35
C LEU A 298 -5.98 -13.30 9.45
N VAL A 299 -5.87 -12.37 8.53
CA VAL A 299 -6.78 -11.24 8.42
C VAL A 299 -7.89 -11.58 7.45
N SER A 300 -9.13 -11.52 7.93
CA SER A 300 -10.31 -11.55 7.07
C SER A 300 -11.10 -10.26 7.29
N HIS A 301 -11.58 -9.65 6.24
CA HIS A 301 -12.29 -8.40 6.33
C HIS A 301 -13.50 -8.32 5.39
N ASP A 302 -14.23 -7.22 5.47
CA ASP A 302 -15.49 -6.98 4.77
C ASP A 302 -15.35 -6.72 3.25
N GLY A 303 -14.15 -6.79 2.72
CA GLY A 303 -13.85 -6.56 1.31
C GLY A 303 -13.56 -5.11 0.92
N SER A 304 -13.56 -4.16 1.86
CA SER A 304 -13.21 -2.77 1.57
C SER A 304 -11.81 -2.63 0.97
N MET A 305 -11.69 -1.84 -0.10
CA MET A 305 -10.43 -1.66 -0.82
C MET A 305 -9.56 -0.60 -0.18
N VAL A 306 -8.24 -0.75 -0.33
CA VAL A 306 -7.26 0.28 0.08
C VAL A 306 -7.44 1.54 -0.76
N LYS A 307 -7.59 2.68 -0.11
CA LYS A 307 -7.85 3.99 -0.74
C LYS A 307 -6.59 4.75 -1.18
N ALA A 308 -5.43 4.08 -1.16
CA ALA A 308 -4.18 4.70 -1.61
C ALA A 308 -4.27 5.14 -3.08
N GLY A 309 -4.02 6.42 -3.33
CA GLY A 309 -4.11 7.00 -4.67
C GLY A 309 -5.52 7.35 -5.13
N TRP A 310 -6.54 7.18 -4.30
CA TRP A 310 -7.90 7.60 -4.64
C TRP A 310 -8.04 9.11 -4.61
N SER A 311 -8.96 9.59 -5.43
CA SER A 311 -9.45 10.96 -5.38
C SER A 311 -10.96 10.99 -5.50
N ILE A 312 -11.57 12.05 -4.99
CA ILE A 312 -13.03 12.22 -5.02
C ILE A 312 -13.37 13.63 -5.49
N THR A 313 -14.39 13.73 -6.33
CA THR A 313 -14.98 14.99 -6.77
C THR A 313 -16.49 14.94 -6.54
N VAL A 314 -17.07 16.10 -6.24
CA VAL A 314 -18.50 16.25 -5.99
C VAL A 314 -19.05 17.45 -6.77
N ASN A 315 -20.36 17.43 -7.05
CA ASN A 315 -21.07 18.60 -7.59
C ASN A 315 -21.78 19.40 -6.48
N THR A 316 -21.42 19.17 -5.24
CA THR A 316 -21.99 19.82 -4.04
C THR A 316 -20.95 20.68 -3.34
N TRP A 317 -21.41 21.64 -2.52
CA TRP A 317 -20.59 22.53 -1.71
C TRP A 317 -20.91 22.33 -0.25
N SER A 318 -19.90 22.14 0.59
CA SER A 318 -20.04 22.10 2.04
C SER A 318 -19.87 23.50 2.64
N LYS A 319 -20.28 23.68 3.90
CA LYS A 319 -20.02 24.93 4.65
C LYS A 319 -18.51 25.18 4.83
N ALA A 320 -17.72 24.14 4.97
CA ALA A 320 -16.27 24.26 5.07
C ALA A 320 -15.65 24.80 3.77
N ASP A 321 -16.20 24.41 2.61
CA ASP A 321 -15.75 24.93 1.30
C ASP A 321 -16.21 26.40 1.11
N GLU A 322 -17.34 26.82 1.71
CA GLU A 322 -17.84 28.20 1.68
C GLU A 322 -16.99 29.12 2.57
N GLU A 323 -16.55 28.66 3.73
CA GLU A 323 -15.70 29.45 4.62
C GLU A 323 -14.32 29.73 4.03
N VAL A 324 -13.74 28.77 3.30
CA VAL A 324 -12.46 28.94 2.61
C VAL A 324 -12.57 29.89 1.39
N ASN A 325 -13.70 29.87 0.70
CA ASN A 325 -13.95 30.72 -0.48
C ASN A 325 -14.62 32.06 -0.15
N GLY A 326 -15.14 32.23 1.07
CA GLY A 326 -15.88 33.46 1.48
C GLY A 326 -15.02 34.69 1.70
N ASP A 327 -13.72 34.55 1.86
CA ASP A 327 -12.80 35.67 2.10
C ASP A 327 -11.86 35.89 0.90
N VAL A 328 -12.47 36.09 -0.28
CA VAL A 328 -11.78 36.32 -1.56
C VAL A 328 -10.97 37.63 -1.58
N ASN A 329 -11.08 38.47 -0.55
CA ASN A 329 -10.42 39.78 -0.46
C ASN A 329 -9.25 39.82 0.54
N SER A 330 -8.87 38.70 1.16
CA SER A 330 -7.64 38.66 1.93
C SER A 330 -6.44 38.44 0.99
N GLU A 331 -5.38 39.22 1.20
CA GLU A 331 -4.13 39.06 0.42
C GLU A 331 -3.55 37.64 0.56
N GLU A 332 -3.91 36.91 1.60
CA GLU A 332 -3.56 35.53 1.88
C GLU A 332 -4.24 34.54 0.92
N ASN A 333 -5.47 34.80 0.50
CA ASN A 333 -6.19 33.99 -0.46
C ASN A 333 -5.74 34.19 -1.92
N GLN A 334 -5.24 35.36 -2.28
CA GLN A 334 -4.69 35.59 -3.63
C GLN A 334 -3.37 34.85 -3.84
N PHE A 335 -2.60 34.62 -2.79
CA PHE A 335 -1.35 33.86 -2.87
C PHE A 335 -1.60 32.34 -2.91
N ASN A 336 -2.64 31.86 -2.24
CA ASN A 336 -3.02 30.44 -2.25
C ASN A 336 -3.75 30.00 -3.54
N GLN A 337 -4.26 30.92 -4.34
CA GLN A 337 -4.87 30.61 -5.65
C GLN A 337 -3.85 30.16 -6.71
N SER A 338 -2.57 30.48 -6.53
CA SER A 338 -1.51 29.99 -7.43
C SER A 338 -1.01 28.59 -7.11
N CYS A 339 -1.31 28.06 -5.90
CA CYS A 339 -1.07 26.69 -5.52
C CYS A 339 -2.39 25.92 -5.64
N SER A 340 -2.76 25.54 -6.86
CA SER A 340 -4.01 24.85 -7.15
C SER A 340 -4.10 23.50 -6.44
N GLY A 341 -4.70 23.50 -5.30
CA GLY A 341 -5.17 22.33 -4.59
C GLY A 341 -6.31 22.81 -3.73
N THR A 342 -7.49 22.97 -4.32
CA THR A 342 -8.73 23.04 -3.55
C THR A 342 -8.73 21.84 -2.62
N VAL A 343 -8.49 22.05 -1.34
CA VAL A 343 -8.72 21.03 -0.32
C VAL A 343 -10.22 20.88 -0.27
N SER A 344 -10.78 20.07 -1.16
CA SER A 344 -12.19 19.74 -1.14
C SER A 344 -12.44 18.97 0.14
N SER A 345 -13.33 19.48 1.00
CA SER A 345 -13.81 18.77 2.18
C SER A 345 -14.40 17.39 1.84
N ALA A 346 -14.71 17.13 0.58
CA ALA A 346 -15.15 15.82 0.08
C ALA A 346 -14.14 14.70 0.33
N LYS A 347 -12.85 14.99 0.49
CA LYS A 347 -11.83 13.98 0.82
C LYS A 347 -12.10 13.25 2.14
N THR A 348 -12.83 13.87 3.06
CA THR A 348 -13.23 13.22 4.31
C THR A 348 -14.11 11.99 4.10
N MET A 349 -14.73 11.84 2.94
CA MET A 349 -15.51 10.64 2.60
C MET A 349 -14.66 9.42 2.19
N ILE A 350 -13.35 9.58 2.08
CA ILE A 350 -12.41 8.50 1.70
C ILE A 350 -11.13 8.53 2.54
N ASP A 351 -11.15 9.11 3.74
CA ASP A 351 -9.97 9.29 4.60
C ASP A 351 -9.78 8.20 5.66
N ASN A 352 -10.70 7.23 5.74
CA ASN A 352 -10.79 6.18 6.74
C ASN A 352 -11.06 6.67 8.17
N ASP A 353 -11.52 7.92 8.34
CA ASP A 353 -11.92 8.45 9.62
C ASP A 353 -13.46 8.54 9.68
N LEU A 354 -14.07 7.65 10.47
CA LEU A 354 -15.52 7.58 10.63
C LEU A 354 -16.11 8.73 11.45
N ASP A 355 -15.28 9.53 12.10
CA ASP A 355 -15.71 10.68 12.89
C ASP A 355 -15.80 11.96 12.04
N THR A 356 -15.19 11.95 10.84
CA THR A 356 -15.36 13.03 9.86
C THR A 356 -16.65 12.82 9.06
N VAL A 357 -17.31 13.91 8.70
CA VAL A 357 -18.57 13.88 7.93
C VAL A 357 -18.57 14.95 6.85
N TYR A 358 -18.79 14.54 5.63
CA TYR A 358 -19.10 15.45 4.53
C TYR A 358 -20.61 15.67 4.43
N GLU A 359 -21.04 16.90 4.36
CA GLU A 359 -22.41 17.31 4.04
C GLU A 359 -22.37 18.49 3.07
N GLY A 360 -22.80 18.27 1.83
CA GLY A 360 -22.79 19.27 0.77
C GLY A 360 -24.12 19.39 0.07
N THR A 361 -24.39 20.55 -0.54
CA THR A 361 -25.61 20.85 -1.28
C THR A 361 -25.25 21.42 -2.66
N VAL A 362 -25.98 21.00 -3.69
CA VAL A 362 -25.85 21.58 -5.05
C VAL A 362 -26.34 23.03 -5.02
N LYS A 363 -25.58 23.95 -5.57
CA LYS A 363 -25.99 25.36 -5.67
C LYS A 363 -27.27 25.49 -6.50
N ALA A 364 -28.23 26.25 -6.02
CA ALA A 364 -29.53 26.41 -6.66
C ALA A 364 -29.46 26.91 -8.13
N GLU A 365 -28.45 27.66 -8.46
CA GLU A 365 -28.18 28.21 -9.81
C GLU A 365 -27.60 27.16 -10.77
N GLU A 366 -27.02 26.08 -10.23
CA GLU A 366 -26.34 24.99 -10.98
C GLU A 366 -27.14 23.70 -10.97
N ARG A 367 -28.36 23.69 -10.42
CA ARG A 367 -29.17 22.48 -10.22
C ARG A 367 -29.75 21.97 -11.55
N THR A 368 -28.92 21.32 -12.34
CA THR A 368 -29.31 20.55 -13.52
C THR A 368 -29.33 19.05 -13.26
N GLU A 369 -28.69 18.60 -12.18
CA GLU A 369 -28.51 17.19 -11.84
C GLU A 369 -28.68 16.96 -10.33
N ASP A 370 -28.94 15.71 -9.97
CA ASP A 370 -28.95 15.28 -8.57
C ASP A 370 -27.54 15.38 -7.97
N ALA A 371 -27.47 15.45 -6.63
CA ALA A 371 -26.18 15.48 -5.93
C ALA A 371 -25.42 14.17 -6.16
N GLN A 372 -24.11 14.27 -6.46
CA GLN A 372 -23.29 13.12 -6.80
C GLN A 372 -21.84 13.26 -6.33
N ALA A 373 -21.21 12.12 -6.10
CA ALA A 373 -19.78 11.98 -5.87
C ALA A 373 -19.18 11.02 -6.90
N VAL A 374 -18.01 11.37 -7.43
CA VAL A 374 -17.22 10.55 -8.34
C VAL A 374 -15.90 10.24 -7.67
N ILE A 375 -15.64 8.95 -7.45
CA ILE A 375 -14.41 8.43 -6.87
C ILE A 375 -13.55 7.87 -8.01
N SER A 376 -12.32 8.37 -8.13
CA SER A 376 -11.30 7.76 -8.98
C SER A 376 -10.48 6.80 -8.14
N LEU A 377 -10.32 5.57 -8.61
CA LEU A 377 -9.54 4.53 -7.96
C LEU A 377 -8.03 4.62 -8.31
N GLY A 378 -7.66 5.55 -9.19
CA GLY A 378 -6.29 5.74 -9.67
C GLY A 378 -5.84 4.71 -10.72
N ARG A 379 -6.56 3.61 -10.85
CA ARG A 379 -6.34 2.54 -11.85
C ARG A 379 -7.61 1.71 -11.99
N THR A 380 -7.67 0.88 -13.02
CA THR A 380 -8.76 -0.08 -13.18
C THR A 380 -8.64 -1.19 -12.13
N GLU A 381 -9.72 -1.42 -11.39
CA GLU A 381 -9.84 -2.42 -10.33
C GLU A 381 -11.10 -3.25 -10.52
N ALA A 382 -11.05 -4.53 -10.11
CA ALA A 382 -12.23 -5.36 -10.02
C ALA A 382 -13.04 -4.99 -8.76
N ILE A 383 -14.29 -4.55 -8.94
CA ILE A 383 -15.16 -4.10 -7.85
C ILE A 383 -16.43 -4.93 -7.79
N ALA A 384 -16.95 -5.16 -6.58
CA ALA A 384 -18.12 -5.99 -6.33
C ALA A 384 -19.23 -5.27 -5.54
N GLY A 385 -18.98 -4.06 -5.07
CA GLY A 385 -19.96 -3.34 -4.28
C GLY A 385 -19.47 -1.97 -3.77
N VAL A 386 -20.34 -1.36 -2.98
CA VAL A 386 -20.07 -0.10 -2.27
C VAL A 386 -20.55 -0.25 -0.84
N LYS A 387 -19.71 0.17 0.12
CA LYS A 387 -20.11 0.35 1.51
C LYS A 387 -20.24 1.84 1.78
N TYR A 388 -21.40 2.25 2.21
CA TYR A 388 -21.73 3.63 2.54
C TYR A 388 -21.93 3.76 4.05
N THR A 389 -21.19 4.66 4.67
CA THR A 389 -21.27 4.94 6.10
C THR A 389 -21.68 6.39 6.33
N TYR A 390 -22.64 6.60 7.23
CA TYR A 390 -23.06 7.91 7.66
C TYR A 390 -23.28 7.94 9.18
N LYS A 391 -22.50 8.77 9.86
CA LYS A 391 -22.57 9.01 11.32
C LYS A 391 -22.89 10.46 11.66
N GLY A 392 -23.24 11.27 10.66
CA GLY A 392 -23.61 12.68 10.86
C GLY A 392 -24.95 12.85 11.58
N THR A 393 -25.26 14.10 11.92
CA THR A 393 -26.52 14.50 12.57
C THR A 393 -27.60 14.93 11.57
N GLY A 394 -27.25 15.09 10.30
CA GLY A 394 -28.15 15.45 9.22
C GLY A 394 -28.89 14.27 8.61
N GLU A 395 -29.23 14.36 7.33
CA GLU A 395 -29.94 13.30 6.62
C GLU A 395 -28.97 12.48 5.74
N PRO A 396 -28.95 11.13 5.88
CA PRO A 396 -28.19 10.27 5.01
C PRO A 396 -28.79 10.20 3.59
N ILE A 397 -27.98 9.78 2.62
CA ILE A 397 -28.47 9.42 1.29
C ILE A 397 -29.43 8.25 1.44
N ARG A 398 -30.63 8.38 0.89
CA ARG A 398 -31.65 7.30 0.91
C ARG A 398 -31.67 6.56 -0.41
N ALA A 399 -32.12 7.21 -1.48
CA ALA A 399 -32.15 6.60 -2.80
C ALA A 399 -30.85 6.88 -3.56
N TYR A 400 -30.28 5.89 -4.18
CA TYR A 400 -29.03 6.00 -4.90
C TYR A 400 -29.06 5.35 -6.29
N SER A 401 -28.18 5.82 -7.15
CA SER A 401 -27.71 5.12 -8.35
C SER A 401 -26.18 5.02 -8.29
N ILE A 402 -25.64 3.86 -8.67
CA ILE A 402 -24.21 3.61 -8.79
C ILE A 402 -23.90 3.37 -10.26
N SER A 403 -22.99 4.17 -10.79
CA SER A 403 -22.47 4.03 -12.16
C SER A 403 -20.97 3.86 -12.11
N ILE A 404 -20.41 3.15 -13.07
CA ILE A 404 -18.97 2.89 -13.22
C ILE A 404 -18.48 3.39 -14.57
N SER A 405 -17.18 3.64 -14.65
CA SER A 405 -16.48 4.01 -15.87
C SER A 405 -15.03 3.54 -15.82
N GLU A 406 -14.47 3.22 -16.99
CA GLU A 406 -13.04 2.91 -17.14
C GLU A 406 -12.21 4.18 -17.43
N ASP A 407 -12.83 5.20 -18.04
CA ASP A 407 -12.16 6.41 -18.53
C ASP A 407 -12.65 7.72 -17.88
N GLY A 408 -13.69 7.66 -17.05
CA GLY A 408 -14.32 8.81 -16.39
C GLY A 408 -15.30 9.60 -17.28
N THR A 409 -15.54 9.16 -18.51
CA THR A 409 -16.43 9.85 -19.49
C THR A 409 -17.62 8.98 -19.87
N ASP A 410 -17.40 7.73 -20.19
CA ASP A 410 -18.46 6.78 -20.54
C ASP A 410 -18.96 6.06 -19.30
N TRP A 411 -20.21 6.34 -18.90
CA TRP A 411 -20.78 5.86 -17.65
C TRP A 411 -21.82 4.78 -17.89
N LYS A 412 -21.70 3.68 -17.14
CA LYS A 412 -22.67 2.59 -17.11
C LYS A 412 -23.32 2.52 -15.72
N GLU A 413 -24.64 2.74 -15.63
CA GLU A 413 -25.40 2.48 -14.40
C GLU A 413 -25.46 0.96 -14.17
N ILE A 414 -24.98 0.51 -12.99
CA ILE A 414 -24.91 -0.91 -12.64
C ILE A 414 -25.81 -1.29 -11.47
N LYS A 415 -26.15 -0.35 -10.61
CA LYS A 415 -27.01 -0.60 -9.44
C LYS A 415 -27.82 0.64 -9.10
N LYS A 416 -29.07 0.41 -8.69
CA LYS A 416 -29.99 1.44 -8.19
C LYS A 416 -30.77 0.90 -7.02
N GLY A 417 -31.02 1.70 -6.00
CA GLY A 417 -31.72 1.21 -4.83
C GLY A 417 -31.85 2.24 -3.71
N THR A 418 -32.02 1.72 -2.51
CA THR A 418 -32.11 2.51 -1.27
C THR A 418 -31.11 1.98 -0.28
N PHE A 419 -30.28 2.87 0.30
CA PHE A 419 -29.39 2.51 1.39
C PHE A 419 -30.22 2.19 2.64
N ARG A 420 -30.06 0.98 3.14
CA ARG A 420 -30.64 0.54 4.42
C ARG A 420 -29.52 0.55 5.45
N LEU A 421 -29.47 1.63 6.23
CA LEU A 421 -28.44 1.79 7.24
C LEU A 421 -28.75 0.95 8.47
N GLU A 422 -27.83 0.06 8.81
CA GLU A 422 -27.76 -0.65 10.10
C GLU A 422 -26.56 -0.11 10.87
N ASN A 423 -26.82 0.48 12.02
CA ASN A 423 -25.78 1.17 12.82
C ASN A 423 -24.97 2.22 12.02
N GLY A 424 -25.64 2.91 11.08
CA GLY A 424 -25.00 3.94 10.25
C GLY A 424 -24.27 3.40 9.01
N VAL A 425 -24.33 2.11 8.73
CA VAL A 425 -23.61 1.47 7.61
C VAL A 425 -24.60 0.75 6.68
N ALA A 426 -24.39 0.86 5.38
CA ALA A 426 -25.08 0.07 4.37
C ALA A 426 -24.05 -0.49 3.37
N ALA A 427 -23.94 -1.80 3.28
CA ALA A 427 -23.17 -2.48 2.24
C ALA A 427 -24.10 -2.87 1.08
N VAL A 428 -23.72 -2.50 -0.12
CA VAL A 428 -24.46 -2.80 -1.35
C VAL A 428 -23.56 -3.60 -2.27
N HIS A 429 -23.90 -4.86 -2.49
CA HIS A 429 -23.23 -5.71 -3.47
C HIS A 429 -23.90 -5.58 -4.83
N PHE A 430 -23.12 -5.73 -5.89
CA PHE A 430 -23.63 -5.72 -7.25
C PHE A 430 -24.21 -7.10 -7.55
N ASP A 431 -25.49 -7.26 -7.32
CA ASP A 431 -26.25 -8.46 -7.61
C ASP A 431 -27.30 -8.20 -8.71
N LYS A 432 -27.66 -9.20 -9.48
CA LYS A 432 -28.92 -9.12 -10.25
C LYS A 432 -30.08 -9.26 -9.29
N GLU A 433 -31.14 -8.48 -9.55
CA GLU A 433 -32.38 -8.56 -8.75
C GLU A 433 -32.80 -10.01 -8.56
N ASN A 434 -32.77 -10.49 -7.32
CA ASN A 434 -33.30 -11.75 -6.81
C ASN A 434 -32.60 -13.07 -7.19
N ASP A 435 -31.40 -13.08 -7.75
CA ASP A 435 -30.67 -14.33 -8.01
C ASP A 435 -29.61 -14.71 -6.99
N GLY A 436 -29.30 -13.80 -6.03
CA GLY A 436 -28.31 -14.02 -4.98
C GLY A 436 -26.87 -14.12 -5.46
N ARG A 437 -26.60 -13.76 -6.70
CA ARG A 437 -25.28 -13.82 -7.31
C ARG A 437 -24.63 -12.45 -7.32
N TYR A 438 -23.35 -12.41 -7.03
CA TYR A 438 -22.58 -11.17 -7.04
C TYR A 438 -21.93 -10.96 -8.41
N TYR A 439 -22.05 -9.73 -8.94
CA TYR A 439 -21.39 -9.30 -10.16
C TYR A 439 -20.14 -8.53 -9.86
N ILE A 440 -19.08 -8.79 -10.60
CA ILE A 440 -17.80 -8.09 -10.54
C ILE A 440 -17.67 -7.27 -11.80
N TYR A 441 -17.28 -6.02 -11.65
CA TYR A 441 -17.03 -5.11 -12.76
C TYR A 441 -15.62 -4.57 -12.68
N ASP A 442 -14.98 -4.40 -13.84
CA ASP A 442 -13.75 -3.62 -13.94
C ASP A 442 -14.10 -2.13 -14.03
N ALA A 443 -13.51 -1.31 -13.18
CA ALA A 443 -13.76 0.13 -13.13
C ALA A 443 -12.54 0.91 -12.65
N ALA A 444 -12.28 2.06 -13.24
CA ALA A 444 -11.34 3.05 -12.74
C ALA A 444 -12.05 4.18 -11.97
N TYR A 445 -13.36 4.34 -12.22
CA TYR A 445 -14.18 5.37 -11.59
C TYR A 445 -15.52 4.80 -11.12
N VAL A 446 -15.95 5.25 -9.95
CA VAL A 446 -17.27 4.91 -9.38
C VAL A 446 -18.01 6.21 -9.08
N LYS A 447 -19.21 6.34 -9.62
CA LYS A 447 -20.10 7.48 -9.37
C LYS A 447 -21.30 7.04 -8.54
N ILE A 448 -21.53 7.75 -7.46
CA ILE A 448 -22.71 7.59 -6.60
C ILE A 448 -23.56 8.84 -6.74
N THR A 449 -24.82 8.65 -7.13
CA THR A 449 -25.82 9.73 -7.26
C THR A 449 -26.88 9.58 -6.18
N ALA A 450 -27.15 10.63 -5.43
CA ALA A 450 -28.22 10.70 -4.45
C ALA A 450 -29.53 11.07 -5.18
N LEU A 451 -30.30 10.07 -5.57
CA LEU A 451 -31.47 10.23 -6.45
C LEU A 451 -32.55 11.12 -5.85
N GLY A 452 -32.97 12.13 -6.60
CA GLY A 452 -34.00 13.10 -6.23
C GLY A 452 -33.54 14.06 -5.13
N SER A 453 -32.26 14.14 -4.81
CA SER A 453 -31.68 14.97 -3.76
C SER A 453 -30.68 15.99 -4.32
N ASP A 454 -30.73 17.20 -3.74
CA ASP A 454 -29.70 18.22 -3.94
C ASP A 454 -28.60 18.14 -2.88
N ARG A 455 -28.66 17.15 -1.97
CA ARG A 455 -27.69 16.93 -0.90
C ARG A 455 -26.94 15.63 -1.09
N PHE A 456 -25.65 15.70 -0.81
CA PHE A 456 -24.76 14.53 -0.69
C PHE A 456 -24.14 14.55 0.70
N SER A 457 -24.26 13.45 1.43
CA SER A 457 -23.73 13.31 2.77
C SER A 457 -23.13 11.93 2.97
N ALA A 458 -21.95 11.83 3.54
CA ALA A 458 -21.31 10.59 3.93
C ALA A 458 -20.25 10.85 5.01
N SER A 459 -20.08 9.90 5.93
CA SER A 459 -18.87 9.82 6.76
C SER A 459 -17.77 9.10 6.02
N GLU A 460 -18.12 7.97 5.35
CA GLU A 460 -17.13 7.17 4.64
C GLU A 460 -17.79 6.44 3.45
N ILE A 461 -17.05 6.33 2.37
CA ILE A 461 -17.43 5.54 1.19
C ILE A 461 -16.29 4.57 0.90
N ASP A 462 -16.61 3.28 0.96
CA ASP A 462 -15.70 2.22 0.58
C ASP A 462 -16.19 1.57 -0.70
N ILE A 463 -15.27 1.25 -1.59
CA ILE A 463 -15.52 0.36 -2.72
C ILE A 463 -15.12 -1.05 -2.28
N LEU A 464 -15.98 -2.01 -2.54
CA LEU A 464 -15.76 -3.39 -2.14
C LEU A 464 -15.07 -4.17 -3.26
N SER A 465 -14.02 -4.87 -2.92
CA SER A 465 -13.43 -5.89 -3.77
C SER A 465 -14.35 -7.11 -3.86
N PRO A 466 -14.16 -8.00 -4.82
CA PRO A 466 -14.91 -9.25 -4.89
C PRO A 466 -14.79 -10.02 -3.57
N ILE A 467 -15.91 -10.12 -2.84
CA ILE A 467 -15.99 -10.86 -1.59
C ILE A 467 -16.16 -12.33 -1.93
N GLY A 468 -15.41 -13.16 -1.27
CA GLY A 468 -15.66 -14.59 -1.28
C GLY A 468 -14.53 -15.46 -1.82
N ASP A 469 -13.56 -14.90 -2.56
CA ASP A 469 -12.42 -15.72 -2.97
C ASP A 469 -11.59 -16.05 -1.72
N SER A 470 -11.53 -17.33 -1.36
CA SER A 470 -10.73 -17.78 -0.22
C SER A 470 -10.20 -19.18 -0.44
N VAL A 471 -9.07 -19.47 0.19
CA VAL A 471 -8.43 -20.77 0.21
C VAL A 471 -8.12 -21.18 1.64
N GLN A 472 -8.35 -22.46 1.95
CA GLN A 472 -7.94 -23.07 3.19
C GLN A 472 -7.19 -24.36 2.87
N LEU A 473 -6.12 -24.63 3.60
CA LEU A 473 -5.32 -25.84 3.49
C LEU A 473 -5.62 -26.72 4.69
N ASP A 474 -6.25 -27.87 4.44
CA ASP A 474 -6.79 -28.70 5.53
C ASP A 474 -5.97 -29.97 5.77
N GLN A 475 -5.43 -30.60 4.71
CA GLN A 475 -4.83 -31.91 4.84
C GLN A 475 -3.66 -32.13 3.85
N PHE A 476 -2.70 -32.95 4.31
CA PHE A 476 -1.62 -33.49 3.51
C PHE A 476 -1.50 -34.99 3.74
N GLY A 477 -1.22 -35.74 2.68
CA GLY A 477 -0.98 -37.17 2.81
C GLY A 477 -0.64 -37.86 1.50
N ILE A 478 -0.60 -39.21 1.54
CA ILE A 478 -0.34 -40.07 0.40
C ILE A 478 -1.54 -40.98 0.13
N LEU A 479 -2.00 -41.05 -1.13
CA LEU A 479 -3.13 -41.91 -1.50
C LEU A 479 -2.76 -43.39 -1.42
N THR A 480 -3.54 -44.17 -0.69
CA THR A 480 -3.39 -45.63 -0.64
C THR A 480 -4.23 -46.40 -1.64
N GLU A 481 -5.18 -45.70 -2.29
CA GLU A 481 -6.03 -46.19 -3.38
C GLU A 481 -6.17 -45.11 -4.44
N ASP A 482 -6.61 -45.47 -5.66
CA ASP A 482 -6.91 -44.51 -6.71
C ASP A 482 -8.13 -43.66 -6.32
N ALA A 483 -8.05 -42.37 -6.51
CA ALA A 483 -9.18 -41.45 -6.36
C ALA A 483 -9.72 -41.04 -7.77
N VAL A 484 -11.04 -41.06 -7.95
CA VAL A 484 -11.68 -40.68 -9.20
C VAL A 484 -12.73 -39.63 -8.89
N PHE A 485 -12.65 -38.48 -9.58
CA PHE A 485 -13.57 -37.36 -9.44
C PHE A 485 -14.35 -37.17 -10.74
N GLU A 486 -15.66 -37.27 -10.66
CA GLU A 486 -16.55 -37.00 -11.78
C GLU A 486 -16.84 -35.49 -11.87
N HIS A 487 -16.71 -34.92 -13.03
CA HIS A 487 -17.03 -33.53 -13.31
C HIS A 487 -18.48 -33.42 -13.81
N SER A 488 -19.29 -32.58 -13.16
CA SER A 488 -20.58 -32.15 -13.67
C SER A 488 -20.38 -31.00 -14.67
N GLY A 489 -20.06 -31.28 -15.90
CA GLY A 489 -19.96 -30.28 -16.96
C GLY A 489 -20.50 -30.84 -18.26
N SER A 490 -21.44 -30.16 -18.90
CA SER A 490 -21.90 -30.54 -20.23
C SER A 490 -20.80 -30.40 -21.25
N ASP A 491 -20.58 -31.46 -21.99
CA ASP A 491 -19.64 -31.58 -23.10
C ASP A 491 -20.10 -30.68 -24.29
N ASN A 492 -20.08 -29.38 -24.14
CA ASN A 492 -20.31 -28.43 -25.22
C ASN A 492 -18.97 -27.86 -25.66
N GLY A 493 -18.16 -28.69 -26.30
CA GLY A 493 -17.20 -28.41 -27.37
C GLY A 493 -16.44 -27.07 -27.45
N SER A 494 -16.29 -26.29 -26.39
CA SER A 494 -15.41 -25.15 -26.35
C SER A 494 -14.22 -25.47 -25.44
N GLU A 495 -13.14 -25.83 -26.06
CA GLU A 495 -11.88 -26.23 -25.44
C GLU A 495 -11.16 -25.06 -24.69
N GLU A 496 -11.72 -23.85 -24.65
CA GLU A 496 -11.00 -22.66 -24.21
C GLU A 496 -11.23 -22.23 -22.74
N GLY A 497 -12.15 -22.83 -21.99
CA GLY A 497 -12.50 -22.26 -20.67
C GLY A 497 -12.24 -23.13 -19.44
N THR A 498 -12.10 -24.42 -19.58
CA THR A 498 -12.07 -25.37 -18.45
C THR A 498 -10.78 -26.18 -18.33
N ALA A 499 -9.89 -26.13 -19.29
CA ALA A 499 -8.64 -26.90 -19.31
C ALA A 499 -7.58 -26.34 -18.37
N ALA A 500 -7.67 -25.08 -18.00
CA ALA A 500 -6.62 -24.39 -17.26
C ALA A 500 -6.58 -24.69 -15.75
N TYR A 501 -7.65 -25.25 -15.22
CA TYR A 501 -7.81 -25.42 -13.76
C TYR A 501 -7.90 -26.88 -13.30
N SER A 502 -8.09 -27.80 -14.19
CA SER A 502 -7.87 -29.21 -13.95
C SER A 502 -6.54 -29.55 -14.59
N GLY A 503 -5.52 -29.77 -13.77
CA GLY A 503 -4.24 -30.28 -14.26
C GLY A 503 -4.51 -31.38 -15.26
N GLU A 504 -4.12 -31.15 -16.51
CA GLU A 504 -4.55 -31.94 -17.62
C GLU A 504 -4.36 -33.43 -17.46
N LYS A 505 -5.41 -34.15 -17.61
CA LYS A 505 -5.56 -35.30 -18.53
C LYS A 505 -7.00 -35.73 -18.59
N ARG A 506 -7.80 -35.03 -19.33
CA ARG A 506 -9.10 -35.52 -19.77
C ARG A 506 -8.89 -36.69 -20.71
N THR A 507 -8.87 -37.88 -20.15
CA THR A 507 -9.11 -39.07 -20.97
C THR A 507 -10.60 -39.14 -21.20
N GLY A 508 -11.12 -38.74 -22.33
CA GLY A 508 -12.45 -39.04 -22.91
C GLY A 508 -13.70 -39.31 -22.04
N SER A 509 -13.54 -39.21 -20.72
CA SER A 509 -14.60 -39.32 -19.71
C SER A 509 -14.49 -38.05 -18.81
N ASN A 510 -15.65 -37.54 -18.40
CA ASN A 510 -15.74 -36.40 -17.49
C ASN A 510 -15.25 -36.70 -16.06
N ALA A 511 -14.11 -37.37 -15.94
CA ALA A 511 -13.55 -37.80 -14.66
C ALA A 511 -12.03 -37.61 -14.63
N THR A 512 -11.53 -37.03 -13.53
CA THR A 512 -10.09 -36.97 -13.24
C THR A 512 -9.72 -38.10 -12.31
N ARG A 513 -8.67 -38.88 -12.66
CA ARG A 513 -8.14 -39.95 -11.83
C ARG A 513 -6.80 -39.53 -11.23
N ILE A 514 -6.72 -39.57 -9.91
CA ILE A 514 -5.48 -39.36 -9.14
C ILE A 514 -4.99 -40.76 -8.74
N PRO A 515 -3.80 -41.21 -9.21
CA PRO A 515 -3.35 -42.57 -8.98
C PRO A 515 -2.92 -42.80 -7.52
N LYS A 516 -3.06 -44.05 -7.08
CA LYS A 516 -2.47 -44.52 -5.82
C LYS A 516 -1.00 -44.15 -5.73
N GLY A 517 -0.55 -43.72 -4.55
CA GLY A 517 0.80 -43.28 -4.28
C GLY A 517 1.04 -41.80 -4.58
N SER A 518 0.07 -41.08 -5.12
CA SER A 518 0.17 -39.62 -5.26
C SER A 518 0.27 -38.96 -3.89
N ILE A 519 1.15 -37.94 -3.81
CA ILE A 519 1.16 -37.00 -2.70
C ILE A 519 0.05 -35.99 -2.96
N VAL A 520 -0.80 -35.76 -1.94
CA VAL A 520 -1.94 -34.84 -2.09
C VAL A 520 -2.00 -33.84 -0.94
N PHE A 521 -2.35 -32.62 -1.31
CA PHE A 521 -2.75 -31.55 -0.41
C PHE A 521 -4.21 -31.22 -0.74
N THR A 522 -5.03 -31.05 0.26
CA THR A 522 -6.45 -30.74 0.06
C THR A 522 -6.88 -29.57 0.92
N GLY A 523 -7.89 -28.88 0.46
CA GLY A 523 -8.45 -27.78 1.23
C GLY A 523 -9.81 -27.33 0.71
N ARG A 524 -10.34 -26.32 1.36
CA ARG A 524 -11.59 -25.68 0.97
C ARG A 524 -11.31 -24.50 0.07
N TYR A 525 -12.27 -24.20 -0.76
CA TYR A 525 -12.18 -23.22 -1.80
C TYR A 525 -13.47 -22.41 -1.89
N LYS A 526 -13.33 -21.12 -2.09
CA LYS A 526 -14.38 -20.23 -2.49
C LYS A 526 -13.85 -19.27 -3.55
N GLY A 527 -14.51 -19.15 -4.69
CA GLY A 527 -14.07 -18.32 -5.79
C GLY A 527 -14.70 -18.74 -7.11
N ASN A 528 -14.18 -18.21 -8.21
CA ASN A 528 -14.57 -18.60 -9.55
C ASN A 528 -13.61 -19.65 -10.11
N PRO A 529 -14.03 -20.91 -10.28
CA PRO A 529 -13.13 -21.99 -10.71
C PRO A 529 -12.55 -21.76 -12.11
N ALA A 530 -13.21 -20.95 -12.95
CA ALA A 530 -12.72 -20.66 -14.30
C ALA A 530 -11.52 -19.69 -14.34
N TYR A 531 -11.26 -18.98 -13.25
CA TYR A 531 -10.21 -17.94 -13.21
C TYR A 531 -9.28 -18.06 -12.02
N ASN A 532 -9.44 -19.07 -11.17
CA ASN A 532 -8.68 -19.20 -9.95
C ASN A 532 -7.68 -20.36 -10.03
N MET A 533 -6.48 -20.11 -9.54
CA MET A 533 -5.41 -21.09 -9.44
C MET A 533 -4.89 -21.15 -8.01
N VAL A 534 -4.74 -22.35 -7.47
CA VAL A 534 -4.11 -22.60 -6.17
C VAL A 534 -2.67 -23.02 -6.40
N ILE A 535 -1.73 -22.32 -5.76
CA ILE A 535 -0.31 -22.68 -5.82
C ILE A 535 0.19 -22.88 -4.39
N LEU A 536 0.92 -23.97 -4.16
CA LEU A 536 1.57 -24.23 -2.89
C LEU A 536 3.03 -23.80 -2.92
N TYR A 537 3.45 -23.13 -1.85
CA TYR A 537 4.83 -22.72 -1.66
C TYR A 537 5.40 -23.27 -0.36
N ASP A 538 6.69 -23.61 -0.39
CA ASP A 538 7.46 -23.97 0.79
C ASP A 538 7.90 -22.71 1.58
N GLU A 539 8.54 -22.90 2.73
CA GLU A 539 9.06 -21.82 3.57
C GLU A 539 10.20 -21.02 2.91
N LYS A 540 10.81 -21.53 1.84
CA LYS A 540 11.86 -20.86 1.06
C LYS A 540 11.28 -20.09 -0.13
N GLY A 541 9.97 -20.21 -0.37
CA GLY A 541 9.26 -19.58 -1.50
C GLY A 541 9.37 -20.37 -2.82
N ASN A 542 9.75 -21.65 -2.78
CA ASN A 542 9.72 -22.50 -3.95
C ASN A 542 8.34 -23.14 -4.12
N VAL A 543 7.94 -23.33 -5.37
CA VAL A 543 6.69 -24.04 -5.69
C VAL A 543 6.84 -25.51 -5.28
N VAL A 544 5.87 -26.00 -4.52
CA VAL A 544 5.81 -27.40 -4.10
C VAL A 544 5.54 -28.28 -5.32
N GLY A 545 6.36 -29.31 -5.52
CA GLY A 545 6.34 -30.14 -6.71
C GLY A 545 7.43 -29.78 -7.72
N GLY A 546 8.09 -28.64 -7.55
CA GLY A 546 9.16 -28.20 -8.44
C GLY A 546 8.65 -27.77 -9.81
N LYS A 547 9.59 -27.57 -10.74
CA LYS A 547 9.29 -27.33 -12.15
C LYS A 547 9.73 -28.55 -12.96
N ASP A 548 8.90 -28.94 -13.91
CA ASP A 548 9.27 -29.97 -14.87
C ASP A 548 10.25 -29.42 -15.93
N LYS A 549 10.55 -30.25 -16.94
CA LYS A 549 11.52 -29.90 -18.02
C LYS A 549 11.03 -28.77 -18.93
N ASP A 550 9.73 -28.55 -18.98
CA ASP A 550 9.09 -27.54 -19.81
C ASP A 550 8.88 -26.23 -19.04
N GLY A 551 9.23 -26.21 -17.73
CA GLY A 551 9.19 -25.04 -16.86
C GLY A 551 7.91 -24.89 -16.05
N ASP A 552 6.96 -25.81 -16.22
CA ASP A 552 5.72 -25.90 -15.48
C ASP A 552 5.91 -26.61 -14.12
N THR A 553 4.92 -26.53 -13.24
CA THR A 553 4.96 -27.33 -12.00
C THR A 553 4.66 -28.80 -12.31
N ALA A 554 5.40 -29.72 -11.67
CA ALA A 554 5.08 -31.14 -11.73
C ALA A 554 3.81 -31.52 -10.93
N ALA A 555 3.25 -30.56 -10.20
CA ALA A 555 2.02 -30.75 -9.45
C ALA A 555 0.81 -30.31 -10.28
N ASP A 556 -0.22 -31.14 -10.25
CA ASP A 556 -1.51 -30.87 -10.82
C ASP A 556 -2.49 -30.37 -9.76
N GLN A 557 -3.52 -29.64 -10.17
CA GLN A 557 -4.59 -29.23 -9.27
C GLN A 557 -5.96 -29.55 -9.85
N LEU A 558 -6.90 -29.75 -8.95
CA LEU A 558 -8.30 -29.96 -9.28
C LEU A 558 -9.16 -29.11 -8.33
N ILE A 559 -9.94 -28.21 -8.89
CA ILE A 559 -10.91 -27.43 -8.12
C ILE A 559 -12.29 -28.08 -8.31
N LEU A 560 -12.85 -28.57 -7.22
CA LEU A 560 -14.15 -29.25 -7.17
C LEU A 560 -15.20 -28.27 -6.65
N ALA A 561 -15.57 -27.34 -7.48
CA ALA A 561 -16.66 -26.39 -7.24
C ALA A 561 -17.64 -26.44 -8.43
N PRO A 562 -18.93 -26.12 -8.23
CA PRO A 562 -19.86 -25.99 -9.35
C PRO A 562 -19.36 -24.94 -10.34
N ASP A 563 -19.36 -25.27 -11.62
CA ASP A 563 -19.06 -24.29 -12.66
C ASP A 563 -20.06 -23.13 -12.60
N PRO A 564 -19.60 -21.89 -12.67
CA PRO A 564 -20.48 -20.74 -12.83
C PRO A 564 -21.25 -20.89 -14.14
N LYS A 565 -22.58 -20.78 -14.08
CA LYS A 565 -23.48 -21.14 -15.20
C LYS A 565 -23.24 -20.39 -16.52
N ASP A 566 -22.52 -19.27 -16.52
CA ASP A 566 -22.38 -18.41 -17.70
C ASP A 566 -20.94 -17.95 -17.99
N GLY A 567 -19.93 -18.51 -17.33
CA GLY A 567 -18.51 -18.14 -17.60
C GLY A 567 -18.19 -16.65 -17.39
N GLN A 568 -19.05 -15.92 -16.68
CA GLN A 568 -18.84 -14.52 -16.40
C GLN A 568 -17.93 -14.33 -15.18
N LEU A 569 -17.07 -13.34 -15.23
CA LEU A 569 -16.10 -12.93 -14.18
C LEU A 569 -16.69 -12.74 -12.76
N GLY A 570 -17.98 -12.92 -12.57
CA GLY A 570 -18.70 -12.52 -11.37
C GLY A 570 -19.22 -13.63 -10.49
N GLU A 571 -19.18 -14.90 -10.90
CA GLU A 571 -19.78 -15.96 -10.09
C GLU A 571 -18.75 -16.60 -9.15
N VAL A 572 -19.12 -16.66 -7.87
CA VAL A 572 -18.33 -17.31 -6.81
C VAL A 572 -19.04 -18.60 -6.42
N SER A 573 -18.32 -19.70 -6.39
CA SER A 573 -18.79 -20.99 -5.91
C SER A 573 -17.93 -21.48 -4.75
N GLU A 574 -18.50 -22.34 -3.92
CA GLU A 574 -17.80 -22.98 -2.81
C GLU A 574 -17.61 -24.45 -3.12
N GLY A 575 -16.43 -24.96 -2.73
CA GLY A 575 -16.08 -26.36 -2.93
C GLY A 575 -14.77 -26.71 -2.26
N SER A 576 -14.13 -27.70 -2.82
CA SER A 576 -12.83 -28.20 -2.35
C SER A 576 -11.82 -28.14 -3.48
N TRP A 577 -10.57 -28.14 -3.14
CA TRP A 577 -9.47 -28.27 -4.08
C TRP A 577 -8.51 -29.37 -3.67
N ILE A 578 -7.85 -29.95 -4.65
CA ILE A 578 -6.78 -30.94 -4.49
C ILE A 578 -5.58 -30.44 -5.30
N TYR A 579 -4.43 -30.43 -4.65
CA TYR A 579 -3.14 -30.23 -5.30
C TYR A 579 -2.38 -31.54 -5.15
N TYR A 580 -1.97 -32.17 -6.24
CA TYR A 580 -1.39 -33.50 -6.18
C TYR A 580 -0.17 -33.65 -7.07
N ILE A 581 0.70 -34.57 -6.70
CA ILE A 581 1.91 -34.93 -7.41
C ILE A 581 1.88 -36.43 -7.64
N GLU A 582 1.83 -36.85 -8.88
CA GLU A 582 1.81 -38.25 -9.25
C GLU A 582 3.13 -38.95 -8.89
N PRO A 583 3.13 -40.28 -8.67
CA PRO A 583 4.34 -41.00 -8.27
C PRO A 583 5.53 -40.88 -9.25
N LYS A 584 5.24 -40.74 -10.55
CA LYS A 584 6.28 -40.59 -11.59
C LYS A 584 6.97 -39.21 -11.53
N ASP A 585 6.29 -38.23 -11.03
CA ASP A 585 6.74 -36.82 -10.97
C ASP A 585 7.37 -36.47 -9.63
N GLN A 586 7.25 -37.35 -8.60
CA GLN A 586 7.80 -37.10 -7.28
C GLN A 586 9.33 -37.03 -7.26
N ASN A 587 10.02 -37.60 -8.25
CA ASN A 587 11.48 -37.51 -8.39
C ASN A 587 11.95 -36.12 -8.83
N ASP A 588 11.05 -35.30 -9.37
CA ASP A 588 11.30 -33.91 -9.72
C ASP A 588 11.03 -32.95 -8.55
N MET A 589 10.49 -33.46 -7.45
CA MET A 589 10.40 -32.70 -6.20
C MET A 589 11.78 -32.38 -5.65
N VAL A 590 12.11 -31.10 -5.67
CA VAL A 590 13.26 -30.57 -4.94
C VAL A 590 12.93 -30.62 -3.45
N GLU A 591 13.66 -31.31 -2.64
CA GLU A 591 13.56 -31.45 -1.20
C GLU A 591 12.14 -31.32 -0.60
N ARG A 592 11.73 -32.25 0.22
CA ARG A 592 10.46 -32.21 0.91
C ARG A 592 10.41 -31.02 1.86
N PRO A 593 9.44 -30.10 1.71
CA PRO A 593 9.34 -28.95 2.59
C PRO A 593 8.96 -29.35 4.01
N GLU A 594 9.43 -28.60 5.00
CA GLU A 594 8.98 -28.76 6.39
C GLU A 594 7.62 -28.12 6.62
N LYS A 595 7.32 -27.08 5.85
CA LYS A 595 6.06 -26.33 5.90
C LYS A 595 5.61 -25.95 4.50
N VAL A 596 4.30 -25.88 4.32
CA VAL A 596 3.68 -25.41 3.07
C VAL A 596 2.56 -24.44 3.37
N ARG A 597 2.29 -23.56 2.42
CA ARG A 597 1.13 -22.67 2.41
C ARG A 597 0.50 -22.64 1.03
N ALA A 598 -0.80 -22.38 0.97
CA ALA A 598 -1.52 -22.19 -0.27
C ALA A 598 -1.70 -20.70 -0.56
N GLU A 599 -1.55 -20.32 -1.82
CA GLU A 599 -1.88 -19.00 -2.36
C GLU A 599 -2.91 -19.18 -3.48
N LEU A 600 -4.02 -18.41 -3.41
CA LEU A 600 -5.08 -18.41 -4.40
C LEU A 600 -4.94 -17.20 -5.31
N TYR A 601 -4.74 -17.44 -6.59
CA TYR A 601 -4.61 -16.40 -7.60
C TYR A 601 -5.81 -16.35 -8.51
N ARG A 602 -6.20 -15.15 -8.90
CA ARG A 602 -7.07 -14.93 -10.04
C ARG A 602 -6.20 -14.68 -11.26
N VAL A 603 -6.19 -15.63 -12.18
CA VAL A 603 -5.30 -15.66 -13.34
C VAL A 603 -6.07 -15.37 -14.64
N GLN A 604 -5.36 -14.93 -15.66
CA GLN A 604 -5.87 -14.83 -17.02
C GLN A 604 -5.32 -15.98 -17.86
N ASN A 605 -6.20 -16.66 -18.60
CA ASN A 605 -5.83 -17.74 -19.51
C ASN A 605 -5.15 -18.97 -18.86
N GLY A 606 -5.36 -19.19 -17.56
CA GLY A 606 -4.88 -20.37 -16.86
C GLY A 606 -3.38 -20.42 -16.53
N GLU A 607 -2.65 -19.35 -16.80
CA GLU A 607 -1.23 -19.25 -16.50
C GLU A 607 -0.98 -18.12 -15.51
N THR A 608 -0.11 -18.34 -14.51
CA THR A 608 0.32 -17.27 -13.61
C THR A 608 1.34 -16.36 -14.28
N ASN A 609 1.14 -15.07 -14.15
CA ASN A 609 2.07 -14.06 -14.59
C ASN A 609 2.19 -12.94 -13.53
N GLU A 610 3.14 -12.03 -13.68
CA GLU A 610 3.38 -10.95 -12.71
C GLU A 610 2.16 -10.03 -12.50
N GLY A 611 1.19 -10.04 -13.41
CA GLY A 611 -0.03 -9.25 -13.35
C GLY A 611 -1.18 -9.91 -12.59
N ASP A 612 -1.04 -11.20 -12.22
CA ASP A 612 -2.12 -11.94 -11.57
C ASP A 612 -2.39 -11.43 -10.17
N ARG A 613 -3.67 -11.46 -9.82
CA ARG A 613 -4.12 -10.98 -8.54
C ARG A 613 -4.12 -12.10 -7.50
N LEU A 614 -3.27 -11.98 -6.49
CA LEU A 614 -3.37 -12.79 -5.29
C LEU A 614 -4.61 -12.35 -4.49
N VAL A 615 -5.55 -13.26 -4.27
CA VAL A 615 -6.83 -12.96 -3.63
C VAL A 615 -6.98 -13.58 -2.24
N SER A 616 -6.26 -14.65 -1.95
CA SER A 616 -6.25 -15.27 -0.62
C SER A 616 -5.00 -16.11 -0.42
N ASP A 617 -4.61 -16.34 0.83
CA ASP A 617 -3.53 -17.23 1.21
C ASP A 617 -3.78 -17.86 2.60
N THR A 618 -2.97 -18.85 2.95
CA THR A 618 -3.09 -19.59 4.22
C THR A 618 -1.87 -19.39 5.12
N PRO A 619 -2.01 -19.58 6.43
CA PRO A 619 -0.85 -19.83 7.28
C PRO A 619 -0.04 -21.04 6.80
N PHE A 620 1.21 -21.13 7.22
CA PHE A 620 2.00 -22.31 6.98
C PHE A 620 1.46 -23.53 7.75
N MET A 621 1.24 -24.62 7.04
CA MET A 621 0.95 -25.93 7.62
C MET A 621 2.23 -26.76 7.67
N ALA A 622 2.49 -27.39 8.82
CA ALA A 622 3.60 -28.33 8.96
C ALA A 622 3.36 -29.59 8.11
N VAL A 623 4.40 -30.01 7.40
CA VAL A 623 4.38 -31.25 6.60
C VAL A 623 5.08 -32.35 7.41
N PRO A 624 4.36 -33.38 7.86
CA PRO A 624 4.97 -34.47 8.64
C PRO A 624 6.01 -35.22 7.83
N ALA A 625 7.06 -35.68 8.49
CA ALA A 625 8.16 -36.41 7.84
C ALA A 625 7.70 -37.70 7.15
N VAL A 626 6.65 -38.31 7.64
CA VAL A 626 5.96 -39.44 7.00
C VAL A 626 4.54 -38.98 6.68
N PRO A 627 4.14 -38.96 5.38
CA PRO A 627 2.77 -38.58 5.02
C PRO A 627 1.76 -39.53 5.64
N ASP A 628 0.64 -38.98 6.09
CA ASP A 628 -0.46 -39.78 6.55
C ASP A 628 -1.07 -40.58 5.40
N PRO A 629 -1.40 -41.85 5.60
CA PRO A 629 -2.11 -42.61 4.59
C PRO A 629 -3.53 -42.09 4.43
N ILE A 630 -3.89 -41.75 3.21
CA ILE A 630 -5.24 -41.28 2.84
C ILE A 630 -5.90 -42.39 2.00
N PRO A 631 -6.81 -43.20 2.57
CA PRO A 631 -7.50 -44.26 1.83
C PRO A 631 -8.52 -43.68 0.82
N THR A 632 -9.17 -42.61 1.22
CA THR A 632 -10.14 -41.91 0.37
C THR A 632 -10.09 -40.41 0.66
N ILE A 633 -10.13 -39.58 -0.39
CA ILE A 633 -10.25 -38.14 -0.23
C ILE A 633 -11.73 -37.85 0.04
N LYS A 634 -12.03 -37.40 1.26
CA LYS A 634 -13.37 -36.89 1.59
C LYS A 634 -13.36 -35.39 1.32
N LEU A 635 -13.98 -35.03 0.23
CA LEU A 635 -14.22 -33.63 -0.10
C LEU A 635 -15.69 -33.34 0.16
N GLU A 636 -15.96 -32.28 0.90
CA GLU A 636 -17.32 -31.77 1.03
C GLU A 636 -17.71 -31.18 -0.33
N ASN A 637 -18.47 -31.93 -1.10
CA ASN A 637 -19.12 -31.39 -2.28
C ASN A 637 -20.09 -30.29 -1.82
N SER A 638 -19.94 -29.09 -2.36
CA SER A 638 -20.96 -28.08 -2.26
C SER A 638 -22.31 -28.72 -2.65
N GLN A 639 -23.31 -28.45 -1.86
CA GLN A 639 -24.63 -29.03 -2.00
C GLN A 639 -25.10 -28.95 -3.46
N THR A 640 -25.39 -30.07 -4.06
CA THR A 640 -26.32 -30.15 -5.16
C THR A 640 -27.59 -29.38 -4.76
N PRO A 641 -28.09 -28.41 -5.56
CA PRO A 641 -29.33 -27.76 -5.24
C PRO A 641 -30.37 -28.88 -5.05
N ASN A 642 -30.97 -28.92 -3.88
CA ASN A 642 -32.13 -29.73 -3.63
C ASN A 642 -33.16 -29.34 -4.67
N ASN A 643 -33.33 -30.14 -5.73
CA ASN A 643 -34.50 -30.13 -6.53
C ASN A 643 -35.62 -30.66 -5.63
N GLY A 644 -36.22 -29.73 -4.86
CA GLY A 644 -37.42 -30.00 -4.12
C GLY A 644 -38.49 -30.48 -5.08
N GLU A 645 -39.08 -31.62 -4.75
CA GLU A 645 -40.41 -32.05 -5.24
C GLU A 645 -41.47 -30.97 -4.98
#